data_ef103cd285e8d1ecb65a28b70ee3dc12
#
_entry.id   ef103cd285e8d1ecb65a28b70ee3dc12
#
_cell.length_a   1.000
_cell.length_b   1.000
_cell.length_c   1.000
_cell.angle_alpha   90.00
_cell.angle_beta   90.00
_cell.angle_gamma   90.00
#
_symmetry.space_group_name_H-M   'P 1'
#
loop_
_entity.id
_entity.type
_entity.pdbx_description
1 polymer ?
#
loop_
_entity_poly.entity_id
_entity_poly.type
_entity_poly.pdbx_seq_one_letter_code
_entity_poly.pdbx_strand_id
1 'polypeptide(L)'
;MRQVPLLALWVVLAVVTGSPLPAVAQAWNSDSGLALVQRAIARRALAAGDAALRDYKAAAHGFLFFLGQFGEGLAEPPRLVKADQLELEVYWKAPGLSKQVIVGWRDKAELPTDIAYHRDHLGIIQNNFGSAIRLGEGDEVRDVPHPLAPGGAALYDFGLGDTTTIALPQRVVRVVALQVRPKDFTQPRIVGTLFLDAATADLVRMAFNFTAPAYLDPQLEDVSVVLDNALWEDRFWLPYRQEIEIRRRATWLDVPARGIIRGRWQVDGYQFNLGLASSWFAGDEITAAPQAERDSFPWREPLAAAIQDVAEPVRENDLAAVRAAVERIAGEHALSGLKARRLGVRGVSDLVHANRVEGLALGAGVVLRAGGEGRELRVLGGYGFADRRPTGSVAGVARRGRGVLEADLYRTVRDVGDVPVIAPILNSFAAQEFGDDYGDYYLATGARVAYRHGLGARGEWSASVARERTDSLAVRAEPAVSAGAFRPNPPLAPTGVDLIELALRRRSEGFAVRRDLHAELALEGARLDGGRTYVRVAGLGHMLFPLGVTRALLRLQGGVASADLPPHRAFVLGGRSTLLGDDFRAWGGRRMALVHVEWRVPVPFVSIAVGPYARTPHTAVLAPFVAAGWADRPVPGTPWAATPGARTTIGLALEWLGVFRIEAGVGTQSRRLRCAFDLTRDFWGIL
;
A
#
# COMPACT_ATOMS: atom_id res chain seq x y z
N MET A 1 -23.62 -11.10 31.71
CA MET A 1 -22.60 -10.20 31.13
C MET A 1 -21.14 -10.69 31.22
N ARG A 2 -20.78 -11.77 31.94
CA ARG A 2 -19.38 -12.24 32.12
C ARG A 2 -18.85 -13.24 31.06
N GLN A 3 -19.67 -13.80 30.20
CA GLN A 3 -19.26 -14.88 29.27
C GLN A 3 -18.81 -14.41 27.87
N VAL A 4 -19.21 -13.20 27.42
CA VAL A 4 -18.88 -12.70 26.07
C VAL A 4 -17.38 -12.39 25.87
N PRO A 5 -16.67 -11.75 26.82
CA PRO A 5 -15.24 -11.45 26.61
C PRO A 5 -14.36 -12.73 26.55
N LEU A 6 -14.74 -13.80 27.22
CA LEU A 6 -14.00 -15.06 27.18
C LEU A 6 -14.15 -15.76 25.83
N LEU A 7 -15.36 -15.80 25.28
CA LEU A 7 -15.60 -16.41 23.95
C LEU A 7 -14.87 -15.64 22.84
N ALA A 8 -14.90 -14.30 22.89
CA ALA A 8 -14.19 -13.47 21.93
C ALA A 8 -12.67 -13.60 22.06
N LEU A 9 -12.15 -13.75 23.28
CA LEU A 9 -10.72 -14.02 23.50
C LEU A 9 -10.32 -15.38 22.90
N TRP A 10 -11.17 -16.39 23.02
CA TRP A 10 -10.95 -17.69 22.39
C TRP A 10 -10.98 -17.61 20.87
N VAL A 11 -11.87 -16.79 20.28
CA VAL A 11 -11.91 -16.54 18.81
C VAL A 11 -10.63 -15.84 18.36
N VAL A 12 -10.18 -14.80 19.04
CA VAL A 12 -8.90 -14.13 18.74
C VAL A 12 -7.73 -15.13 18.82
N LEU A 13 -7.70 -15.95 19.87
CA LEU A 13 -6.67 -16.98 20.04
C LEU A 13 -6.74 -18.04 18.93
N ALA A 14 -7.93 -18.48 18.54
CA ALA A 14 -8.16 -19.47 17.47
C ALA A 14 -7.73 -18.94 16.09
N VAL A 15 -7.97 -17.65 15.79
CA VAL A 15 -7.49 -17.00 14.57
C VAL A 15 -5.96 -17.05 14.49
N VAL A 16 -5.28 -16.83 15.62
CA VAL A 16 -3.82 -16.80 15.67
C VAL A 16 -3.20 -18.21 15.70
N THR A 17 -3.83 -19.19 16.37
CA THR A 17 -3.27 -20.55 16.61
C THR A 17 -3.79 -21.64 15.69
N GLY A 18 -4.83 -21.36 14.85
CA GLY A 18 -5.44 -22.35 13.96
C GLY A 18 -4.41 -23.07 13.07
N SER A 19 -4.48 -24.40 12.99
CA SER A 19 -3.53 -25.22 12.22
C SER A 19 -3.74 -25.06 10.71
N PRO A 20 -2.67 -25.04 9.89
CA PRO A 20 -2.79 -25.05 8.44
C PRO A 20 -3.38 -26.40 7.97
N LEU A 21 -4.19 -26.36 6.91
CA LEU A 21 -4.61 -27.59 6.22
C LEU A 21 -3.36 -28.27 5.60
N PRO A 22 -3.25 -29.61 5.60
CA PRO A 22 -2.09 -30.30 5.06
C PRO A 22 -1.96 -30.02 3.55
N ALA A 23 -0.83 -29.46 3.16
CA ALA A 23 -0.43 -29.37 1.76
C ALA A 23 0.02 -30.75 1.27
N VAL A 24 -0.22 -31.07 0.01
CA VAL A 24 0.34 -32.27 -0.62
C VAL A 24 1.85 -32.25 -0.46
N ALA A 25 2.42 -33.28 0.13
CA ALA A 25 3.86 -33.35 0.39
C ALA A 25 4.63 -33.44 -0.94
N GLN A 26 5.33 -32.39 -1.30
CA GLN A 26 6.25 -32.37 -2.45
C GLN A 26 7.50 -33.19 -2.10
N ALA A 27 7.95 -34.05 -3.04
CA ALA A 27 9.21 -34.76 -2.88
C ALA A 27 10.39 -33.82 -3.12
N TRP A 28 11.20 -33.59 -2.09
CA TRP A 28 12.44 -32.82 -2.16
C TRP A 28 13.63 -33.74 -2.37
N ASN A 29 14.61 -33.27 -3.17
CA ASN A 29 15.88 -33.95 -3.45
C ASN A 29 15.70 -35.36 -4.06
N SER A 30 14.73 -35.53 -4.97
CA SER A 30 14.62 -36.75 -5.75
C SER A 30 15.88 -36.95 -6.62
N ASP A 31 16.24 -38.21 -6.90
CA ASP A 31 17.41 -38.54 -7.72
C ASP A 31 17.37 -37.83 -9.09
N SER A 32 16.21 -37.80 -9.74
CA SER A 32 16.00 -37.09 -11.01
C SER A 32 16.17 -35.58 -10.87
N GLY A 33 15.69 -34.97 -9.77
CA GLY A 33 15.87 -33.56 -9.45
C GLY A 33 17.34 -33.21 -9.23
N LEU A 34 18.05 -33.99 -8.42
CA LEU A 34 19.48 -33.79 -8.15
C LEU A 34 20.34 -34.02 -9.40
N ALA A 35 19.97 -34.97 -10.24
CA ALA A 35 20.67 -35.17 -11.53
C ALA A 35 20.50 -33.95 -12.46
N LEU A 36 19.31 -33.35 -12.49
CA LEU A 36 19.07 -32.10 -13.23
C LEU A 36 19.90 -30.94 -12.67
N VAL A 37 19.98 -30.80 -11.34
CA VAL A 37 20.80 -29.79 -10.64
C VAL A 37 22.28 -29.94 -11.01
N GLN A 38 22.82 -31.16 -10.99
CA GLN A 38 24.21 -31.39 -11.34
C GLN A 38 24.50 -31.03 -12.82
N ARG A 39 23.59 -31.36 -13.74
CA ARG A 39 23.68 -30.94 -15.12
C ARG A 39 23.68 -29.41 -15.26
N ALA A 40 22.79 -28.74 -14.57
CA ALA A 40 22.65 -27.26 -14.59
C ALA A 40 23.92 -26.58 -14.01
N ILE A 41 24.50 -27.11 -12.92
CA ILE A 41 25.73 -26.59 -12.32
C ILE A 41 26.88 -26.74 -13.34
N ALA A 42 27.04 -27.93 -13.96
CA ALA A 42 28.07 -28.18 -14.96
C ALA A 42 27.89 -27.25 -16.19
N ARG A 43 26.65 -27.08 -16.66
CA ARG A 43 26.31 -26.21 -17.79
C ARG A 43 26.67 -24.75 -17.52
N ARG A 44 26.34 -24.25 -16.33
CA ARG A 44 26.70 -22.88 -15.91
C ARG A 44 28.21 -22.67 -15.84
N ALA A 45 28.94 -23.63 -15.31
CA ALA A 45 30.40 -23.55 -15.24
C ALA A 45 31.04 -23.48 -16.64
N LEU A 46 30.50 -24.23 -17.60
CA LEU A 46 30.95 -24.17 -19.00
C LEU A 46 30.63 -22.82 -19.65
N ALA A 47 29.43 -22.29 -19.43
CA ALA A 47 29.02 -21.00 -19.97
C ALA A 47 29.83 -19.83 -19.39
N ALA A 48 30.16 -19.87 -18.11
CA ALA A 48 30.99 -18.86 -17.45
C ALA A 48 32.46 -18.86 -17.94
N GLY A 49 32.95 -20.00 -18.41
CA GLY A 49 34.29 -20.15 -18.94
C GLY A 49 34.37 -20.07 -20.47
N ASP A 50 33.30 -19.70 -21.18
CA ASP A 50 33.27 -19.64 -22.62
C ASP A 50 34.20 -18.55 -23.18
N ALA A 51 35.37 -18.96 -23.73
CA ALA A 51 36.35 -18.07 -24.31
C ALA A 51 35.84 -17.26 -25.52
N ALA A 52 34.70 -17.63 -26.09
CA ALA A 52 34.06 -16.85 -27.15
C ALA A 52 33.26 -15.64 -26.65
N LEU A 53 32.93 -15.57 -25.36
CA LEU A 53 32.30 -14.40 -24.74
C LEU A 53 33.34 -13.66 -23.89
N ARG A 54 34.06 -12.73 -24.49
CA ARG A 54 35.10 -11.94 -23.82
C ARG A 54 34.56 -10.65 -23.21
N ASP A 55 33.72 -9.96 -23.95
CA ASP A 55 33.01 -8.74 -23.52
C ASP A 55 31.78 -8.53 -24.38
N TYR A 56 30.86 -7.69 -23.89
CA TYR A 56 29.74 -7.20 -24.67
C TYR A 56 29.30 -5.78 -24.23
N LYS A 57 28.59 -5.12 -25.14
CA LYS A 57 27.77 -3.96 -24.91
C LYS A 57 26.34 -4.34 -25.25
N ALA A 58 25.35 -3.86 -24.44
CA ALA A 58 23.93 -4.01 -24.70
C ALA A 58 23.20 -2.68 -24.37
N ALA A 59 22.01 -2.53 -24.90
CA ALA A 59 21.09 -1.47 -24.52
C ALA A 59 20.06 -2.02 -23.53
N ALA A 60 19.72 -1.22 -22.56
CA ALA A 60 18.66 -1.56 -21.63
C ALA A 60 17.71 -0.38 -21.43
N HIS A 61 16.42 -0.64 -21.56
CA HIS A 61 15.39 0.33 -21.28
C HIS A 61 14.50 -0.18 -20.16
N GLY A 62 14.10 0.73 -19.28
CA GLY A 62 13.34 0.33 -18.13
C GLY A 62 12.57 1.43 -17.44
N PHE A 63 11.77 0.97 -16.49
CA PHE A 63 10.94 1.81 -15.66
C PHE A 63 11.14 1.48 -14.20
N LEU A 64 11.17 2.51 -13.36
CA LEU A 64 11.07 2.42 -11.91
C LEU A 64 9.76 3.07 -11.46
N PHE A 65 8.88 2.30 -10.87
CA PHE A 65 7.63 2.79 -10.32
C PHE A 65 7.72 2.83 -8.81
N PHE A 66 7.54 4.01 -8.26
CA PHE A 66 7.43 4.23 -6.81
C PHE A 66 5.95 4.32 -6.46
N LEU A 67 5.46 3.36 -5.70
CA LEU A 67 4.07 3.25 -5.33
C LEU A 67 3.94 3.37 -3.81
N GLY A 68 2.91 4.07 -3.35
CA GLY A 68 2.51 4.14 -1.96
C GLY A 68 1.23 3.34 -1.75
N GLN A 69 1.25 2.44 -0.79
CA GLN A 69 0.05 1.79 -0.29
C GLN A 69 -0.20 2.29 1.12
N PHE A 70 -1.32 2.96 1.32
CA PHE A 70 -1.64 3.62 2.57
C PHE A 70 -2.77 2.86 3.28
N GLY A 71 -2.73 2.84 4.63
CA GLY A 71 -3.69 2.13 5.46
C GLY A 71 -3.33 0.65 5.70
N GLU A 72 -4.15 -0.01 6.51
CA GLU A 72 -3.97 -1.41 6.88
C GLU A 72 -4.68 -2.40 5.95
N GLY A 73 -5.35 -1.91 4.90
CA GLY A 73 -6.10 -2.73 3.96
C GLY A 73 -5.20 -3.62 3.10
N LEU A 74 -5.61 -4.87 2.87
CA LEU A 74 -4.94 -5.79 1.95
C LEU A 74 -5.37 -5.58 0.50
N ALA A 75 -6.54 -5.05 0.29
CA ALA A 75 -7.15 -4.93 -1.03
C ALA A 75 -6.97 -3.55 -1.65
N GLU A 76 -6.31 -2.63 -0.97
CA GLU A 76 -6.02 -1.33 -1.56
C GLU A 76 -4.91 -1.47 -2.59
N PRO A 77 -5.18 -1.17 -3.87
CA PRO A 77 -4.11 -1.13 -4.86
C PRO A 77 -3.12 -0.02 -4.50
N PRO A 78 -1.81 -0.27 -4.66
CA PRO A 78 -0.82 0.76 -4.43
C PRO A 78 -1.02 1.92 -5.42
N ARG A 79 -0.89 3.15 -4.92
CA ARG A 79 -0.95 4.38 -5.72
C ARG A 79 0.41 4.72 -6.27
N LEU A 80 0.47 5.17 -7.52
CA LEU A 80 1.71 5.66 -8.10
C LEU A 80 2.07 7.01 -7.49
N VAL A 81 3.27 7.10 -6.95
CA VAL A 81 3.87 8.32 -6.41
C VAL A 81 4.77 8.98 -7.45
N LYS A 82 5.60 8.17 -8.11
CA LYS A 82 6.55 8.60 -9.13
C LYS A 82 6.83 7.46 -10.11
N ALA A 83 7.08 7.79 -11.36
CA ALA A 83 7.62 6.87 -12.36
C ALA A 83 8.84 7.49 -13.03
N ASP A 84 9.93 6.75 -13.06
CA ASP A 84 11.13 7.07 -13.81
C ASP A 84 11.23 6.14 -15.03
N GLN A 85 11.55 6.70 -16.18
CA GLN A 85 11.98 5.94 -17.36
C GLN A 85 13.45 6.17 -17.58
N LEU A 86 14.19 5.09 -17.79
CA LEU A 86 15.64 5.09 -17.94
C LEU A 86 16.06 4.32 -19.20
N GLU A 87 17.09 4.85 -19.81
CA GLU A 87 17.84 4.17 -20.88
C GLU A 87 19.28 4.04 -20.43
N LEU A 88 19.82 2.82 -20.55
CA LEU A 88 21.17 2.49 -20.12
C LEU A 88 21.95 1.82 -21.24
N GLU A 89 23.24 2.08 -21.25
CA GLU A 89 24.21 1.23 -21.90
C GLU A 89 24.84 0.30 -20.86
N VAL A 90 24.79 -0.98 -21.15
CA VAL A 90 25.27 -2.05 -20.27
C VAL A 90 26.53 -2.63 -20.86
N TYR A 91 27.60 -2.68 -20.10
CA TYR A 91 28.90 -3.20 -20.49
C TYR A 91 29.32 -4.32 -19.54
N TRP A 92 29.83 -5.38 -20.11
CA TRP A 92 30.38 -6.48 -19.34
C TRP A 92 31.68 -6.99 -19.99
N LYS A 93 32.60 -7.43 -19.16
CA LYS A 93 33.87 -8.06 -19.60
C LYS A 93 34.24 -9.21 -18.66
N ALA A 94 34.63 -10.32 -19.25
CA ALA A 94 35.07 -11.50 -18.51
C ALA A 94 36.30 -11.17 -17.61
N PRO A 95 36.40 -11.77 -16.41
CA PRO A 95 35.47 -12.75 -15.85
C PRO A 95 34.24 -12.16 -15.13
N GLY A 96 34.20 -10.87 -14.86
CA GLY A 96 33.10 -10.30 -14.07
C GLY A 96 33.16 -8.76 -13.90
N LEU A 97 33.88 -8.06 -14.81
CA LEU A 97 33.83 -6.59 -14.81
C LEU A 97 32.51 -6.13 -15.42
N SER A 98 31.87 -5.17 -14.79
CA SER A 98 30.59 -4.63 -15.23
C SER A 98 30.56 -3.10 -15.12
N LYS A 99 29.83 -2.44 -16.02
CA LYS A 99 29.56 -1.02 -15.98
C LYS A 99 28.23 -0.72 -16.66
N GLN A 100 27.48 0.19 -16.07
CA GLN A 100 26.21 0.67 -16.57
C GLN A 100 26.23 2.18 -16.66
N VAL A 101 25.82 2.72 -17.79
CA VAL A 101 25.82 4.17 -18.02
C VAL A 101 24.39 4.61 -18.32
N ILE A 102 23.80 5.43 -17.47
CA ILE A 102 22.48 6.04 -17.71
C ILE A 102 22.64 7.11 -18.80
N VAL A 103 22.16 6.80 -20.02
CA VAL A 103 22.26 7.69 -21.18
C VAL A 103 20.99 8.50 -21.42
N GLY A 104 19.86 8.08 -20.89
CA GLY A 104 18.59 8.81 -20.91
C GLY A 104 17.85 8.64 -19.59
N TRP A 105 17.26 9.73 -19.12
CA TRP A 105 16.38 9.70 -17.95
C TRP A 105 15.31 10.76 -18.05
N ARG A 106 14.08 10.39 -17.75
CA ARG A 106 12.95 11.28 -17.56
C ARG A 106 11.99 10.71 -16.52
N ASP A 107 11.28 11.59 -15.84
CA ASP A 107 10.38 11.19 -14.77
C ASP A 107 9.04 11.91 -14.82
N LYS A 108 8.10 11.34 -14.08
CA LYS A 108 6.83 11.96 -13.76
C LYS A 108 6.48 11.67 -12.31
N ALA A 109 6.36 12.72 -11.50
CA ALA A 109 5.90 12.63 -10.14
C ALA A 109 4.42 13.03 -10.05
N GLU A 110 3.60 12.25 -9.34
CA GLU A 110 2.24 12.59 -8.95
C GLU A 110 2.20 13.26 -7.57
N LEU A 111 3.16 12.93 -6.71
CA LEU A 111 3.41 13.60 -5.45
C LEU A 111 4.79 14.28 -5.52
N PRO A 112 4.97 15.42 -4.85
CA PRO A 112 6.28 16.09 -4.80
C PRO A 112 7.24 15.21 -3.99
N THR A 113 8.06 14.47 -4.71
CA THR A 113 9.10 13.62 -4.14
C THR A 113 10.33 13.65 -5.03
N ASP A 114 11.49 13.66 -4.42
CA ASP A 114 12.77 13.50 -5.08
C ASP A 114 13.38 12.13 -4.73
N ILE A 115 12.58 11.08 -4.85
CA ILE A 115 13.06 9.73 -4.68
C ILE A 115 13.95 9.40 -5.88
N ALA A 116 15.25 9.55 -5.72
CA ALA A 116 16.27 9.23 -6.71
C ALA A 116 17.07 7.97 -6.33
N TYR A 117 17.03 7.61 -5.06
CA TYR A 117 17.88 6.58 -4.44
C TYR A 117 17.97 5.28 -5.25
N HIS A 118 16.83 4.70 -5.65
CA HIS A 118 16.84 3.41 -6.35
C HIS A 118 17.25 3.49 -7.82
N ARG A 119 17.24 4.66 -8.43
CA ARG A 119 17.73 4.87 -9.79
C ARG A 119 19.22 4.55 -9.88
N ASP A 120 19.97 4.99 -8.90
CA ASP A 120 21.43 4.93 -8.90
C ASP A 120 21.94 3.60 -8.30
N HIS A 121 21.07 2.82 -7.63
CA HIS A 121 21.41 1.60 -6.89
C HIS A 121 20.83 0.32 -7.49
N LEU A 122 19.74 0.40 -8.29
CA LEU A 122 19.15 -0.76 -8.95
C LEU A 122 19.85 -1.02 -10.29
N GLY A 123 20.97 -1.69 -10.21
CA GLY A 123 21.71 -2.17 -11.38
C GLY A 123 20.99 -3.27 -12.13
N ILE A 124 21.25 -3.35 -13.44
CA ILE A 124 20.83 -4.46 -14.29
C ILE A 124 21.75 -5.64 -14.02
N ILE A 125 21.15 -6.80 -13.79
CA ILE A 125 21.93 -8.06 -13.70
C ILE A 125 22.41 -8.43 -15.08
N GLN A 126 23.72 -8.40 -15.26
CA GLN A 126 24.34 -8.55 -16.56
C GLN A 126 24.56 -9.98 -17.00
N ASN A 127 24.70 -10.88 -16.06
CA ASN A 127 24.78 -12.32 -16.27
C ASN A 127 23.92 -13.01 -15.22
N ASN A 128 23.68 -14.32 -15.36
CA ASN A 128 22.91 -15.13 -14.41
C ASN A 128 23.56 -15.24 -13.03
N PHE A 129 24.08 -14.15 -12.50
CA PHE A 129 24.93 -14.05 -11.33
C PHE A 129 26.18 -14.96 -11.42
N GLY A 130 27.17 -14.71 -10.60
CA GLY A 130 28.30 -15.60 -10.40
C GLY A 130 28.01 -16.72 -9.40
N SER A 131 28.92 -16.94 -8.46
CA SER A 131 28.71 -17.86 -7.33
C SER A 131 27.74 -17.33 -6.27
N ALA A 132 27.51 -16.01 -6.25
CA ALA A 132 26.60 -15.33 -5.35
C ALA A 132 25.59 -14.47 -6.12
N ILE A 133 24.38 -14.36 -5.60
CA ILE A 133 23.35 -13.44 -6.03
C ILE A 133 23.58 -12.14 -5.27
N ARG A 134 23.80 -11.05 -6.00
CA ARG A 134 23.96 -9.67 -5.48
C ARG A 134 22.88 -8.79 -6.09
N LEU A 135 22.24 -7.97 -5.29
CA LEU A 135 21.34 -6.92 -5.73
C LEU A 135 21.85 -5.56 -5.27
N GLY A 136 21.94 -4.61 -6.19
CA GLY A 136 22.48 -3.29 -5.91
C GLY A 136 23.93 -3.33 -5.41
N GLU A 137 24.30 -2.39 -4.58
CA GLU A 137 25.63 -2.30 -3.97
C GLU A 137 25.79 -3.18 -2.72
N GLY A 138 24.77 -3.95 -2.33
CA GLY A 138 24.79 -4.83 -1.16
C GLY A 138 24.46 -4.12 0.16
N ASP A 139 23.90 -2.94 0.10
CA ASP A 139 23.52 -2.12 1.23
C ASP A 139 22.12 -2.47 1.79
N GLU A 140 21.21 -2.95 0.96
CA GLU A 140 19.85 -3.36 1.36
C GLU A 140 19.73 -4.89 1.56
N VAL A 141 20.38 -5.67 0.70
CA VAL A 141 20.32 -7.13 0.70
C VAL A 141 21.74 -7.70 0.65
N ARG A 142 22.04 -8.62 1.55
CA ARG A 142 23.32 -9.34 1.59
C ARG A 142 23.48 -10.22 0.36
N ASP A 143 24.70 -10.38 -0.09
CA ASP A 143 25.05 -11.40 -1.07
C ASP A 143 24.67 -12.79 -0.54
N VAL A 144 24.00 -13.58 -1.38
CA VAL A 144 23.58 -14.93 -1.02
C VAL A 144 24.14 -15.96 -2.03
N PRO A 145 24.51 -17.17 -1.58
CA PRO A 145 25.00 -18.21 -2.48
C PRO A 145 23.96 -18.57 -3.56
N HIS A 146 24.38 -18.66 -4.79
CA HIS A 146 23.52 -19.09 -5.90
C HIS A 146 23.21 -20.60 -5.79
N PRO A 147 21.96 -21.06 -5.93
CA PRO A 147 21.60 -22.47 -5.79
C PRO A 147 22.34 -23.40 -6.77
N LEU A 148 22.59 -22.92 -7.99
CA LEU A 148 23.32 -23.65 -9.03
C LEU A 148 24.82 -23.28 -9.09
N ALA A 149 25.40 -22.73 -8.04
CA ALA A 149 26.83 -22.58 -7.89
C ALA A 149 27.47 -23.90 -7.39
N PRO A 150 28.80 -24.11 -7.61
CA PRO A 150 29.49 -25.18 -6.94
C PRO A 150 29.25 -25.17 -5.44
N GLY A 151 28.81 -26.30 -4.88
CA GLY A 151 28.41 -26.40 -3.46
C GLY A 151 26.96 -26.00 -3.16
N GLY A 152 26.18 -25.46 -4.09
CA GLY A 152 24.79 -25.06 -3.88
C GLY A 152 23.90 -26.20 -3.38
N ALA A 153 24.10 -27.42 -3.85
CA ALA A 153 23.37 -28.60 -3.40
C ALA A 153 23.58 -28.94 -1.90
N ALA A 154 24.64 -28.45 -1.27
CA ALA A 154 24.84 -28.59 0.17
C ALA A 154 24.00 -27.57 0.98
N LEU A 155 23.59 -26.45 0.38
CA LEU A 155 22.92 -25.32 1.02
C LEU A 155 21.41 -25.31 0.78
N TYR A 156 20.94 -25.91 -0.31
CA TYR A 156 19.57 -25.87 -0.75
C TYR A 156 18.98 -27.27 -0.95
N ASP A 157 17.66 -27.38 -0.76
CA ASP A 157 16.84 -28.48 -1.22
C ASP A 157 16.18 -28.13 -2.55
N PHE A 158 16.00 -29.13 -3.40
CA PHE A 158 15.43 -28.99 -4.73
C PHE A 158 14.20 -29.87 -4.92
N GLY A 159 13.11 -29.28 -5.37
CA GLY A 159 11.86 -29.96 -5.70
C GLY A 159 11.63 -29.92 -7.21
N LEU A 160 11.44 -31.08 -7.82
CA LEU A 160 11.12 -31.17 -9.24
C LEU A 160 9.64 -30.81 -9.44
N GLY A 161 9.36 -29.79 -10.23
CA GLY A 161 8.03 -29.35 -10.60
C GLY A 161 7.65 -29.73 -12.03
N ASP A 162 6.57 -29.12 -12.52
CA ASP A 162 6.02 -29.42 -13.84
C ASP A 162 6.88 -28.89 -14.97
N THR A 163 6.73 -29.48 -16.15
CA THR A 163 7.30 -28.97 -17.38
C THR A 163 6.30 -28.03 -18.05
N THR A 164 6.77 -26.84 -18.42
CA THR A 164 5.97 -25.81 -19.09
C THR A 164 6.72 -25.23 -20.29
N THR A 165 6.14 -24.27 -20.98
CA THR A 165 6.77 -23.55 -22.08
C THR A 165 6.89 -22.07 -21.76
N ILE A 166 8.04 -21.47 -22.10
CA ILE A 166 8.28 -20.02 -22.00
C ILE A 166 8.49 -19.48 -23.41
N ALA A 167 7.72 -18.45 -23.77
CA ALA A 167 7.91 -17.70 -25.00
C ALA A 167 9.03 -16.68 -24.79
N LEU A 168 10.10 -16.80 -25.56
CA LEU A 168 11.21 -15.85 -25.66
C LEU A 168 11.12 -15.08 -26.97
N PRO A 169 11.82 -13.95 -27.15
CA PRO A 169 11.70 -13.13 -28.37
C PRO A 169 11.90 -13.90 -29.68
N GLN A 170 12.76 -14.90 -29.69
CA GLN A 170 13.18 -15.61 -30.90
C GLN A 170 12.62 -17.04 -30.97
N ARG A 171 12.18 -17.61 -29.86
CA ARG A 171 11.74 -19.03 -29.81
C ARG A 171 10.91 -19.35 -28.57
N VAL A 172 10.14 -20.43 -28.66
CA VAL A 172 9.47 -21.03 -27.50
C VAL A 172 10.37 -22.14 -26.95
N VAL A 173 10.62 -22.13 -25.63
CA VAL A 173 11.50 -23.10 -24.96
C VAL A 173 10.67 -23.93 -23.98
N ARG A 174 10.86 -25.24 -24.04
CA ARG A 174 10.29 -26.16 -23.04
C ARG A 174 11.20 -26.20 -21.82
N VAL A 175 10.66 -25.83 -20.65
CA VAL A 175 11.40 -25.72 -19.41
C VAL A 175 10.86 -26.63 -18.32
N VAL A 176 11.75 -27.09 -17.44
CA VAL A 176 11.41 -27.82 -16.23
C VAL A 176 11.50 -26.85 -15.06
N ALA A 177 10.43 -26.74 -14.28
CA ALA A 177 10.42 -25.96 -13.05
C ALA A 177 11.18 -26.71 -11.94
N LEU A 178 12.18 -26.08 -11.36
CA LEU A 178 12.96 -26.58 -10.24
C LEU A 178 12.74 -25.66 -9.04
N GLN A 179 11.95 -26.10 -8.08
CA GLN A 179 11.74 -25.36 -6.85
C GLN A 179 12.98 -25.44 -5.96
N VAL A 180 13.30 -24.33 -5.31
CA VAL A 180 14.48 -24.16 -4.46
C VAL A 180 14.08 -23.61 -3.11
N ARG A 181 14.57 -24.24 -2.05
CA ARG A 181 14.46 -23.71 -0.67
C ARG A 181 15.76 -23.91 0.09
N PRO A 182 16.10 -23.05 1.06
CA PRO A 182 17.26 -23.27 1.92
C PRO A 182 17.06 -24.50 2.80
N LYS A 183 18.14 -25.20 3.09
CA LYS A 183 18.18 -26.20 4.18
C LYS A 183 18.13 -25.53 5.57
N ASP A 184 18.64 -24.29 5.64
CA ASP A 184 18.63 -23.46 6.87
C ASP A 184 18.09 -22.06 6.53
N PHE A 185 16.85 -21.78 6.97
CA PHE A 185 16.17 -20.50 6.80
C PHE A 185 16.71 -19.39 7.70
N THR A 186 17.59 -19.70 8.65
CA THR A 186 18.22 -18.70 9.53
C THR A 186 19.42 -18.02 8.85
N GLN A 187 19.79 -18.47 7.67
CA GLN A 187 20.90 -17.93 6.90
C GLN A 187 20.40 -17.10 5.70
N PRO A 188 21.19 -16.11 5.23
CA PRO A 188 20.91 -15.38 3.98
C PRO A 188 20.88 -16.33 2.79
N ARG A 189 19.71 -16.54 2.19
CA ARG A 189 19.47 -17.48 1.08
C ARG A 189 18.33 -16.96 0.20
N ILE A 190 18.06 -17.68 -0.88
CA ILE A 190 16.85 -17.47 -1.69
C ILE A 190 15.86 -18.63 -1.53
N VAL A 191 14.60 -18.32 -1.84
CA VAL A 191 13.52 -19.28 -2.03
C VAL A 191 12.84 -18.97 -3.35
N GLY A 192 12.57 -19.96 -4.18
CA GLY A 192 11.90 -19.68 -5.45
C GLY A 192 11.86 -20.85 -6.41
N THR A 193 11.79 -20.51 -7.69
CA THR A 193 11.76 -21.48 -8.78
C THR A 193 12.76 -21.10 -9.87
N LEU A 194 13.56 -22.04 -10.28
CA LEU A 194 14.45 -21.94 -11.43
C LEU A 194 13.82 -22.71 -12.59
N PHE A 195 13.78 -22.14 -13.76
CA PHE A 195 13.27 -22.78 -14.96
C PHE A 195 14.44 -23.13 -15.87
N LEU A 196 14.66 -24.41 -16.03
CA LEU A 196 15.78 -24.95 -16.80
C LEU A 196 15.29 -25.49 -18.14
N ASP A 197 16.00 -25.21 -19.22
CA ASP A 197 15.74 -25.82 -20.51
C ASP A 197 15.75 -27.35 -20.36
N ALA A 198 14.69 -28.00 -20.79
CA ALA A 198 14.52 -29.45 -20.64
C ALA A 198 15.58 -30.27 -21.33
N ALA A 199 16.14 -29.77 -22.44
CA ALA A 199 17.17 -30.45 -23.25
C ALA A 199 18.58 -30.17 -22.72
N THR A 200 18.93 -28.90 -22.51
CA THR A 200 20.32 -28.47 -22.24
C THR A 200 20.61 -28.22 -20.77
N ALA A 201 19.59 -28.08 -19.93
CA ALA A 201 19.65 -27.63 -18.53
C ALA A 201 20.21 -26.19 -18.36
N ASP A 202 20.19 -25.37 -19.41
CA ASP A 202 20.49 -23.94 -19.30
C ASP A 202 19.43 -23.22 -18.46
N LEU A 203 19.85 -22.20 -17.72
CA LEU A 203 18.97 -21.39 -16.89
C LEU A 203 18.22 -20.36 -17.75
N VAL A 204 16.92 -20.58 -17.96
CA VAL A 204 16.05 -19.74 -18.79
C VAL A 204 15.39 -18.64 -17.97
N ARG A 205 14.89 -18.97 -16.75
CA ARG A 205 14.25 -18.01 -15.85
C ARG A 205 14.60 -18.32 -14.40
N MET A 206 14.73 -17.26 -13.59
CA MET A 206 14.76 -17.31 -12.14
C MET A 206 13.61 -16.49 -11.57
N ALA A 207 12.89 -17.03 -10.61
CA ALA A 207 11.84 -16.31 -9.90
C ALA A 207 11.96 -16.61 -8.40
N PHE A 208 12.34 -15.62 -7.59
CA PHE A 208 12.71 -15.86 -6.20
C PHE A 208 12.49 -14.66 -5.27
N ASN A 209 12.42 -14.96 -3.98
CA ASN A 209 12.54 -14.02 -2.87
C ASN A 209 13.75 -14.39 -2.00
N PHE A 210 14.17 -13.45 -1.16
CA PHE A 210 15.21 -13.71 -0.16
C PHE A 210 14.62 -14.18 1.16
N THR A 211 15.42 -14.91 1.95
CA THR A 211 15.09 -15.17 3.35
C THR A 211 15.27 -13.91 4.20
N ALA A 212 14.51 -13.79 5.28
CA ALA A 212 14.58 -12.65 6.20
C ALA A 212 15.99 -12.25 6.66
N PRO A 213 16.93 -13.19 6.95
CA PRO A 213 18.30 -12.83 7.33
C PRO A 213 19.12 -12.16 6.23
N ALA A 214 18.66 -12.16 4.99
CA ALA A 214 19.34 -11.48 3.89
C ALA A 214 19.13 -9.96 3.94
N TYR A 215 18.07 -9.48 4.56
CA TYR A 215 17.77 -8.05 4.61
C TYR A 215 18.61 -7.31 5.66
N LEU A 216 19.23 -6.24 5.25
CA LEU A 216 20.02 -5.35 6.11
C LEU A 216 19.16 -4.23 6.70
N ASP A 217 18.22 -3.70 5.90
CA ASP A 217 17.30 -2.67 6.34
C ASP A 217 16.11 -3.29 7.13
N PRO A 218 15.91 -2.89 8.40
CA PRO A 218 14.82 -3.40 9.23
C PRO A 218 13.42 -2.98 8.76
N GLN A 219 13.29 -2.05 7.83
CA GLN A 219 12.02 -1.64 7.23
C GLN A 219 11.65 -2.50 6.01
N LEU A 220 12.58 -3.24 5.43
CA LEU A 220 12.31 -4.13 4.31
C LEU A 220 11.33 -5.24 4.72
N GLU A 221 10.25 -5.35 3.99
CA GLU A 221 9.27 -6.41 4.14
C GLU A 221 9.66 -7.62 3.31
N ASP A 222 9.81 -7.42 2.01
CA ASP A 222 10.28 -8.45 1.07
C ASP A 222 10.89 -7.85 -0.20
N VAL A 223 11.69 -8.65 -0.88
CA VAL A 223 12.22 -8.37 -2.22
C VAL A 223 11.95 -9.58 -3.11
N SER A 224 11.21 -9.37 -4.20
CA SER A 224 10.87 -10.38 -5.20
C SER A 224 11.56 -10.06 -6.52
N VAL A 225 12.15 -11.07 -7.17
CA VAL A 225 12.94 -10.91 -8.40
C VAL A 225 12.50 -11.93 -9.44
N VAL A 226 12.34 -11.49 -10.67
CA VAL A 226 12.17 -12.33 -11.86
C VAL A 226 13.22 -11.94 -12.90
N LEU A 227 13.96 -12.92 -13.39
CA LEU A 227 14.98 -12.75 -14.41
C LEU A 227 14.68 -13.71 -15.55
N ASP A 228 14.50 -13.20 -16.74
CA ASP A 228 14.38 -13.97 -17.97
C ASP A 228 15.65 -13.81 -18.80
N ASN A 229 16.19 -14.92 -19.27
CA ASN A 229 17.28 -14.95 -20.23
C ASN A 229 16.76 -15.32 -21.62
N ALA A 230 17.42 -14.81 -22.64
CA ALA A 230 17.22 -15.22 -24.03
C ALA A 230 18.52 -15.79 -24.61
N LEU A 231 18.38 -16.59 -25.63
CA LEU A 231 19.52 -17.15 -26.36
C LEU A 231 19.93 -16.21 -27.51
N TRP A 232 21.11 -15.64 -27.40
CA TRP A 232 21.67 -14.70 -28.37
C TRP A 232 22.72 -15.45 -29.26
N GLU A 233 22.70 -15.15 -30.55
CA GLU A 233 23.56 -15.84 -31.56
C GLU A 233 23.52 -17.36 -31.47
N ASP A 234 22.34 -17.92 -31.06
CA ASP A 234 22.15 -19.37 -30.82
C ASP A 234 23.17 -20.00 -29.86
N ARG A 235 23.86 -19.19 -29.05
CA ARG A 235 24.96 -19.62 -28.19
C ARG A 235 24.91 -19.10 -26.78
N PHE A 236 24.66 -17.78 -26.59
CA PHE A 236 24.82 -17.12 -25.30
C PHE A 236 23.47 -16.89 -24.61
N TRP A 237 23.25 -17.52 -23.46
CA TRP A 237 22.13 -17.25 -22.60
C TRP A 237 22.39 -15.98 -21.73
N LEU A 238 21.82 -14.86 -22.09
CA LEU A 238 22.02 -13.58 -21.41
C LEU A 238 20.69 -12.92 -21.06
N PRO A 239 20.67 -11.99 -20.08
CA PRO A 239 19.48 -11.30 -19.64
C PRO A 239 18.71 -10.68 -20.80
N TYR A 240 17.40 -10.86 -20.75
CA TYR A 240 16.47 -10.27 -21.70
C TYR A 240 15.44 -9.38 -20.98
N ARG A 241 14.81 -9.88 -19.91
CA ARG A 241 13.86 -9.15 -19.09
C ARG A 241 14.16 -9.35 -17.62
N GLN A 242 14.05 -8.28 -16.85
CA GLN A 242 14.22 -8.31 -15.42
C GLN A 242 13.09 -7.54 -14.76
N GLU A 243 12.52 -8.10 -13.69
CA GLU A 243 11.53 -7.45 -12.85
C GLU A 243 11.94 -7.60 -11.39
N ILE A 244 11.82 -6.51 -10.64
CA ILE A 244 12.07 -6.49 -9.20
C ILE A 244 10.94 -5.76 -8.50
N GLU A 245 10.53 -6.26 -7.34
CA GLU A 245 9.66 -5.53 -6.44
C GLU A 245 10.25 -5.53 -5.04
N ILE A 246 10.43 -4.33 -4.50
CA ILE A 246 10.91 -4.09 -3.13
C ILE A 246 9.74 -3.53 -2.33
N ARG A 247 9.41 -4.13 -1.20
CA ARG A 247 8.39 -3.67 -0.27
C ARG A 247 9.01 -3.24 1.04
N ARG A 248 8.63 -2.02 1.47
CA ARG A 248 9.09 -1.42 2.73
C ARG A 248 7.89 -0.90 3.51
N ARG A 249 7.90 -1.06 4.82
CA ARG A 249 6.88 -0.46 5.70
C ARG A 249 7.39 0.83 6.31
N ALA A 250 6.52 1.84 6.29
CA ALA A 250 6.74 3.14 6.90
C ALA A 250 5.42 3.69 7.45
N THR A 251 5.49 4.77 8.17
CA THR A 251 4.33 5.64 8.45
C THR A 251 4.53 6.93 7.69
N TRP A 252 3.47 7.42 7.04
CA TRP A 252 3.50 8.71 6.40
C TRP A 252 2.43 9.60 7.04
N LEU A 253 2.88 10.73 7.62
CA LEU A 253 2.07 11.56 8.52
C LEU A 253 1.44 10.68 9.64
N ASP A 254 0.12 10.57 9.67
CA ASP A 254 -0.62 9.79 10.66
C ASP A 254 -1.09 8.42 10.16
N VAL A 255 -0.68 8.03 8.95
CA VAL A 255 -1.20 6.84 8.27
C VAL A 255 -0.13 5.79 8.11
N PRO A 256 -0.39 4.50 8.44
CA PRO A 256 0.48 3.40 8.06
C PRO A 256 0.65 3.38 6.55
N ALA A 257 1.90 3.30 6.10
CA ALA A 257 2.22 3.29 4.68
C ALA A 257 3.12 2.11 4.34
N ARG A 258 2.96 1.57 3.14
CA ARG A 258 3.89 0.65 2.53
C ARG A 258 4.42 1.30 1.25
N GLY A 259 5.73 1.49 1.17
CA GLY A 259 6.41 1.84 -0.05
C GLY A 259 6.64 0.59 -0.89
N ILE A 260 6.29 0.64 -2.16
CA ILE A 260 6.55 -0.43 -3.12
C ILE A 260 7.32 0.17 -4.28
N ILE A 261 8.48 -0.40 -4.58
CA ILE A 261 9.31 -0.02 -5.71
C ILE A 261 9.27 -1.18 -6.69
N ARG A 262 8.86 -0.91 -7.93
CA ARG A 262 8.87 -1.89 -9.02
C ARG A 262 9.82 -1.42 -10.10
N GLY A 263 10.85 -2.22 -10.36
CA GLY A 263 11.73 -2.06 -11.51
C GLY A 263 11.36 -3.07 -12.60
N ARG A 264 11.34 -2.63 -13.84
CA ARG A 264 11.20 -3.49 -15.00
C ARG A 264 12.19 -3.06 -16.06
N TRP A 265 12.97 -3.98 -16.53
CA TRP A 265 14.01 -3.76 -17.52
C TRP A 265 13.88 -4.75 -18.66
N GLN A 266 14.14 -4.28 -19.87
CA GLN A 266 14.35 -5.09 -21.04
C GLN A 266 15.74 -4.78 -21.59
N VAL A 267 16.51 -5.82 -21.87
CA VAL A 267 17.89 -5.74 -22.39
C VAL A 267 17.92 -6.34 -23.77
N ASP A 268 18.44 -5.60 -24.74
CA ASP A 268 18.56 -6.00 -26.12
C ASP A 268 19.78 -5.35 -26.80
N GLY A 269 19.91 -5.51 -28.11
CA GLY A 269 20.98 -4.87 -28.90
C GLY A 269 22.38 -5.30 -28.51
N TYR A 270 22.56 -6.56 -28.12
CA TYR A 270 23.87 -7.11 -27.75
C TYR A 270 24.86 -7.03 -28.89
N GLN A 271 26.08 -6.55 -28.59
CA GLN A 271 27.25 -6.49 -29.45
C GLN A 271 28.40 -7.18 -28.72
N PHE A 272 28.92 -8.25 -29.30
CA PHE A 272 29.89 -9.12 -28.63
C PHE A 272 31.32 -8.86 -29.06
N ASN A 273 32.26 -9.08 -28.15
CA ASN A 273 33.70 -9.10 -28.39
C ASN A 273 34.27 -7.82 -29.00
N LEU A 274 33.84 -6.68 -28.43
CA LEU A 274 34.25 -5.35 -28.88
C LEU A 274 35.71 -4.97 -28.51
N GLY A 275 36.34 -5.78 -27.66
CA GLY A 275 37.68 -5.50 -27.16
C GLY A 275 37.75 -4.41 -26.13
N LEU A 276 36.75 -4.33 -25.26
CA LEU A 276 36.64 -3.29 -24.22
C LEU A 276 37.89 -3.26 -23.34
N ALA A 277 38.46 -2.06 -23.13
CA ALA A 277 39.59 -1.90 -22.24
C ALA A 277 39.17 -2.07 -20.76
N SER A 278 39.99 -2.75 -19.94
CA SER A 278 39.68 -2.96 -18.52
C SER A 278 39.62 -1.63 -17.74
N SER A 279 40.31 -0.58 -18.20
CA SER A 279 40.25 0.77 -17.63
C SER A 279 38.87 1.41 -17.77
N TRP A 280 38.03 1.00 -18.73
CA TRP A 280 36.66 1.45 -18.89
C TRP A 280 35.79 1.12 -17.69
N PHE A 281 36.09 0.04 -17.00
CA PHE A 281 35.35 -0.47 -15.84
C PHE A 281 35.83 0.12 -14.51
N ALA A 282 36.78 1.05 -14.53
CA ALA A 282 37.23 1.71 -13.30
C ALA A 282 36.17 2.68 -12.76
N GLY A 283 36.16 2.83 -11.43
CA GLY A 283 35.19 3.66 -10.71
C GLY A 283 33.86 2.96 -10.45
N ASP A 284 32.79 3.74 -10.24
CA ASP A 284 31.46 3.23 -9.90
C ASP A 284 30.87 2.36 -11.02
N GLU A 285 30.22 1.30 -10.64
CA GLU A 285 29.56 0.37 -11.58
C GLU A 285 28.41 1.04 -12.32
N ILE A 286 27.63 1.88 -11.63
CA ILE A 286 26.52 2.64 -12.21
C ILE A 286 26.93 4.10 -12.29
N THR A 287 26.95 4.65 -13.50
CA THR A 287 27.29 6.05 -13.76
C THR A 287 26.24 6.69 -14.65
N ALA A 288 26.21 8.02 -14.68
CA ALA A 288 25.32 8.77 -15.58
C ALA A 288 26.14 9.54 -16.61
N ALA A 289 25.68 9.54 -17.86
CA ALA A 289 26.21 10.42 -18.89
C ALA A 289 26.01 11.90 -18.50
N PRO A 290 26.77 12.84 -19.07
CA PRO A 290 26.56 14.27 -18.84
C PRO A 290 25.10 14.69 -18.98
N GLN A 291 24.65 15.64 -18.17
CA GLN A 291 23.23 16.04 -18.16
C GLN A 291 22.74 16.46 -19.54
N ALA A 292 23.53 17.22 -20.28
CA ALA A 292 23.18 17.67 -21.62
C ALA A 292 22.92 16.51 -22.61
N GLU A 293 23.65 15.40 -22.50
CA GLU A 293 23.42 14.20 -23.30
C GLU A 293 22.13 13.50 -22.90
N ARG A 294 21.89 13.35 -21.60
CA ARG A 294 20.67 12.73 -21.07
C ARG A 294 19.42 13.51 -21.42
N ASP A 295 19.48 14.84 -21.35
CA ASP A 295 18.36 15.72 -21.68
C ASP A 295 18.03 15.72 -23.18
N SER A 296 19.03 15.43 -24.04
CA SER A 296 18.87 15.35 -25.51
C SER A 296 18.55 13.93 -26.00
N PHE A 297 18.36 12.95 -25.12
CA PHE A 297 18.10 11.57 -25.52
C PHE A 297 16.84 11.47 -26.41
N PRO A 298 16.91 10.80 -27.58
CA PRO A 298 15.81 10.72 -28.54
C PRO A 298 14.73 9.70 -28.12
N TRP A 299 13.83 10.08 -27.24
CA TRP A 299 12.75 9.20 -26.80
C TRP A 299 11.82 8.84 -27.96
N ARG A 300 11.45 7.57 -28.08
CA ARG A 300 10.59 7.04 -29.14
C ARG A 300 9.15 7.55 -29.07
N GLU A 301 8.66 7.80 -27.83
CA GLU A 301 7.29 8.19 -27.56
C GLU A 301 7.17 9.11 -26.32
N PRO A 302 6.06 9.85 -26.13
CA PRO A 302 5.82 10.61 -24.92
C PRO A 302 5.80 9.74 -23.67
N LEU A 303 6.33 10.24 -22.54
CA LEU A 303 6.42 9.49 -21.28
C LEU A 303 5.07 8.92 -20.80
N ALA A 304 3.98 9.68 -20.98
CA ALA A 304 2.65 9.24 -20.58
C ALA A 304 2.15 8.02 -21.38
N ALA A 305 2.50 7.93 -22.68
CA ALA A 305 2.19 6.78 -23.52
C ALA A 305 3.04 5.56 -23.09
N ALA A 306 4.35 5.75 -22.97
CA ALA A 306 5.27 4.71 -22.52
C ALA A 306 4.87 4.11 -21.15
N ILE A 307 4.43 4.93 -20.21
CA ILE A 307 3.93 4.45 -18.91
C ILE A 307 2.63 3.67 -19.07
N GLN A 308 1.72 4.09 -19.96
CA GLN A 308 0.46 3.36 -20.16
C GLN A 308 0.68 1.94 -20.70
N ASP A 309 1.60 1.77 -21.64
CA ASP A 309 1.90 0.47 -22.23
C ASP A 309 2.53 -0.50 -21.21
N VAL A 310 3.28 0.02 -20.25
CA VAL A 310 3.94 -0.79 -19.21
C VAL A 310 3.10 -0.94 -17.95
N ALA A 311 2.20 -0.01 -17.65
CA ALA A 311 1.45 -0.01 -16.38
C ALA A 311 0.45 -1.17 -16.26
N GLU A 312 -0.17 -1.66 -17.34
CA GLU A 312 -1.06 -2.81 -17.30
C GLU A 312 -0.33 -4.13 -17.00
N PRO A 313 0.75 -4.49 -17.69
CA PRO A 313 1.54 -5.67 -17.35
C PRO A 313 2.16 -5.63 -15.95
N VAL A 314 2.55 -4.44 -15.47
CA VAL A 314 3.12 -4.28 -14.11
C VAL A 314 2.06 -4.44 -13.01
N ARG A 315 0.78 -4.31 -13.32
CA ARG A 315 -0.32 -4.55 -12.36
C ARG A 315 -0.66 -6.01 -12.16
N GLU A 316 -0.54 -6.82 -13.21
CA GLU A 316 -0.90 -8.24 -13.23
C GLU A 316 0.37 -9.10 -13.41
N ASN A 317 1.15 -9.37 -12.84
CA ASN A 317 1.77 -10.04 -11.76
C ASN A 317 2.39 -11.40 -11.96
N ASP A 318 3.45 -11.47 -12.74
CA ASP A 318 4.43 -12.55 -12.57
C ASP A 318 4.98 -12.50 -11.12
N LEU A 319 5.26 -11.30 -10.59
CA LEU A 319 5.77 -11.09 -9.23
C LEU A 319 4.80 -11.51 -8.11
N ALA A 320 3.49 -11.28 -8.26
CA ALA A 320 2.51 -11.74 -7.27
C ALA A 320 2.35 -13.26 -7.30
N ALA A 321 2.40 -13.87 -8.49
CA ALA A 321 2.39 -15.32 -8.64
C ALA A 321 3.66 -15.95 -8.04
N VAL A 322 4.81 -15.33 -8.28
CA VAL A 322 6.10 -15.74 -7.69
C VAL A 322 6.03 -15.67 -6.17
N ARG A 323 5.57 -14.55 -5.61
CA ARG A 323 5.42 -14.42 -4.16
C ARG A 323 4.51 -15.49 -3.58
N ALA A 324 3.33 -15.71 -4.16
CA ALA A 324 2.41 -16.75 -3.70
C ALA A 324 3.02 -18.16 -3.82
N ALA A 325 3.84 -18.43 -4.81
CA ALA A 325 4.56 -19.69 -4.96
C ALA A 325 5.65 -19.85 -3.89
N VAL A 326 6.40 -18.78 -3.64
CA VAL A 326 7.48 -18.77 -2.64
C VAL A 326 6.92 -18.87 -1.20
N GLU A 327 5.82 -18.18 -0.90
CA GLU A 327 5.11 -18.29 0.39
C GLU A 327 4.62 -19.72 0.66
N ARG A 328 4.18 -20.44 -0.36
CA ARG A 328 3.80 -21.85 -0.22
C ARG A 328 4.98 -22.77 0.11
N ILE A 329 6.18 -22.41 -0.34
CA ILE A 329 7.41 -23.20 -0.11
C ILE A 329 7.98 -22.95 1.29
N ALA A 330 8.00 -21.69 1.75
CA ALA A 330 8.78 -21.28 2.92
C ALA A 330 7.95 -20.71 4.08
N GLY A 331 6.72 -20.29 3.84
CA GLY A 331 5.94 -19.49 4.78
C GLY A 331 6.40 -18.02 4.86
N GLU A 332 5.45 -17.11 5.10
CA GLU A 332 5.69 -15.66 5.09
C GLU A 332 6.77 -15.22 6.10
N HIS A 333 6.79 -15.82 7.29
CA HIS A 333 7.72 -15.40 8.36
C HIS A 333 9.20 -15.68 8.04
N ALA A 334 9.47 -16.66 7.21
CA ALA A 334 10.83 -16.99 6.77
C ALA A 334 11.35 -16.03 5.68
N LEU A 335 10.44 -15.34 5.00
CA LEU A 335 10.73 -14.47 3.88
C LEU A 335 10.72 -12.99 4.24
N SER A 336 9.95 -12.60 5.27
CA SER A 336 9.80 -11.21 5.65
C SER A 336 10.92 -10.74 6.57
N GLY A 337 11.58 -9.63 6.22
CA GLY A 337 12.57 -8.95 7.05
C GLY A 337 12.01 -8.26 8.30
N LEU A 338 10.69 -8.17 8.43
CA LEU A 338 10.06 -7.55 9.59
C LEU A 338 10.24 -8.40 10.84
N LYS A 339 10.65 -7.77 11.94
CA LYS A 339 10.88 -8.45 13.23
C LYS A 339 9.60 -9.13 13.74
N ALA A 340 9.74 -10.29 14.38
CA ALA A 340 8.62 -11.02 15.00
C ALA A 340 7.90 -10.19 16.08
N ARG A 341 8.61 -9.26 16.72
CA ARG A 341 8.06 -8.30 17.69
C ARG A 341 8.46 -6.91 17.26
N ARG A 342 7.49 -6.03 17.12
CA ARG A 342 7.74 -4.62 16.79
C ARG A 342 6.80 -3.72 17.56
N LEU A 343 7.24 -2.50 17.85
CA LEU A 343 6.31 -1.43 18.19
C LEU A 343 5.48 -1.19 16.94
N GLY A 344 4.16 -1.16 17.08
CA GLY A 344 3.27 -1.00 15.95
C GLY A 344 2.02 -0.26 16.39
N VAL A 345 1.77 0.84 15.69
CA VAL A 345 0.57 1.66 15.81
C VAL A 345 -0.03 1.80 14.42
N ARG A 346 -1.30 2.11 14.33
CA ARG A 346 -1.96 2.33 13.03
C ARG A 346 -1.59 3.71 12.46
N GLY A 347 -1.42 4.70 13.36
CA GLY A 347 -1.04 6.06 13.01
C GLY A 347 -0.35 6.77 14.18
N VAL A 348 0.12 7.98 13.96
CA VAL A 348 0.74 8.81 15.00
C VAL A 348 -0.27 9.15 16.09
N SER A 349 -1.54 9.32 15.74
CA SER A 349 -2.62 9.58 16.70
C SER A 349 -2.91 8.42 17.66
N ASP A 350 -2.47 7.20 17.36
CA ASP A 350 -2.46 6.11 18.34
C ASP A 350 -1.39 6.31 19.44
N LEU A 351 -0.31 7.05 19.15
CA LEU A 351 0.74 7.39 20.12
C LEU A 351 0.39 8.65 20.92
N VAL A 352 -0.06 9.68 20.21
CA VAL A 352 -0.42 10.97 20.82
C VAL A 352 -1.53 11.63 20.03
N HIS A 353 -2.62 11.98 20.72
CA HIS A 353 -3.68 12.80 20.15
C HIS A 353 -4.31 13.67 21.26
N ALA A 354 -5.09 14.65 20.82
CA ALA A 354 -5.86 15.50 21.72
C ALA A 354 -7.26 15.73 21.18
N ASN A 355 -8.24 15.67 22.06
CA ASN A 355 -9.63 16.00 21.78
C ASN A 355 -10.33 16.51 23.04
N ARG A 356 -11.52 17.08 22.88
CA ARG A 356 -12.26 17.70 23.99
C ARG A 356 -12.75 16.74 25.08
N VAL A 357 -12.74 15.43 24.81
CA VAL A 357 -13.20 14.41 25.76
C VAL A 357 -12.04 13.85 26.56
N GLU A 358 -11.01 13.36 25.88
CA GLU A 358 -9.85 12.71 26.48
C GLU A 358 -8.79 13.71 26.95
N GLY A 359 -8.85 14.97 26.44
CA GLY A 359 -7.73 15.91 26.54
C GLY A 359 -6.53 15.41 25.76
N LEU A 360 -5.35 15.56 26.31
CA LEU A 360 -4.17 14.84 25.81
C LEU A 360 -4.37 13.35 26.08
N ALA A 361 -4.16 12.53 25.08
CA ALA A 361 -4.13 11.07 25.20
C ALA A 361 -2.79 10.53 24.68
N LEU A 362 -2.22 9.60 25.42
CA LEU A 362 -1.00 8.89 25.03
C LEU A 362 -1.28 7.40 24.89
N GLY A 363 -0.66 6.79 23.92
CA GLY A 363 -0.82 5.37 23.64
C GLY A 363 0.46 4.69 23.23
N ALA A 364 0.42 3.37 23.21
CA ALA A 364 1.49 2.52 22.70
C ALA A 364 0.89 1.25 22.12
N GLY A 365 1.55 0.71 21.12
CA GLY A 365 1.13 -0.52 20.45
C GLY A 365 2.28 -1.48 20.23
N VAL A 366 1.96 -2.76 20.20
CA VAL A 366 2.87 -3.83 19.84
C VAL A 366 2.20 -4.77 18.85
N VAL A 367 2.95 -5.18 17.84
CA VAL A 367 2.57 -6.22 16.90
C VAL A 367 3.46 -7.42 17.10
N LEU A 368 2.85 -8.56 17.39
CA LEU A 368 3.50 -9.85 17.55
C LEU A 368 3.15 -10.72 16.35
N ARG A 369 4.12 -11.22 15.62
CA ARG A 369 3.93 -12.23 14.60
C ARG A 369 3.90 -13.59 15.25
N ALA A 370 2.75 -14.24 15.24
CA ALA A 370 2.61 -15.60 15.74
C ALA A 370 3.00 -16.58 14.63
N GLY A 371 4.03 -17.38 14.87
CA GLY A 371 4.63 -18.29 13.90
C GLY A 371 3.62 -19.00 12.99
N GLY A 372 3.72 -18.75 11.69
CA GLY A 372 2.84 -19.22 10.65
C GLY A 372 2.43 -18.12 9.68
N GLU A 373 1.96 -18.51 8.51
CA GLU A 373 1.64 -17.64 7.38
C GLU A 373 0.65 -16.53 7.75
N GLY A 374 1.09 -15.26 7.63
CA GLY A 374 0.24 -14.08 7.69
C GLY A 374 -0.51 -13.85 9.01
N ARG A 375 0.00 -14.33 10.16
CA ARG A 375 -0.68 -14.21 11.45
C ARG A 375 -0.03 -13.16 12.32
N GLU A 376 -0.84 -12.23 12.80
CA GLU A 376 -0.40 -11.16 13.69
C GLU A 376 -1.34 -11.04 14.89
N LEU A 377 -0.78 -10.81 16.06
CA LEU A 377 -1.51 -10.31 17.22
C LEU A 377 -1.11 -8.85 17.42
N ARG A 378 -2.09 -7.96 17.37
CA ARG A 378 -1.92 -6.52 17.57
C ARG A 378 -2.50 -6.14 18.91
N VAL A 379 -1.74 -5.45 19.73
CA VAL A 379 -2.18 -4.94 21.02
C VAL A 379 -1.91 -3.44 21.05
N LEU A 380 -2.94 -2.64 21.28
CA LEU A 380 -2.87 -1.21 21.43
C LEU A 380 -3.46 -0.83 22.78
N GLY A 381 -2.78 0.02 23.54
CA GLY A 381 -3.25 0.59 24.80
C GLY A 381 -3.10 2.10 24.77
N GLY A 382 -4.03 2.82 25.36
CA GLY A 382 -4.02 4.27 25.47
C GLY A 382 -4.62 4.74 26.79
N TYR A 383 -4.36 6.01 27.11
CA TYR A 383 -4.92 6.67 28.31
C TYR A 383 -5.18 8.13 28.04
N GLY A 384 -6.44 8.54 28.22
CA GLY A 384 -6.89 9.92 28.19
C GLY A 384 -6.72 10.59 29.55
N PHE A 385 -6.00 11.72 29.58
CA PHE A 385 -5.66 12.36 30.86
C PHE A 385 -6.82 13.20 31.44
N ALA A 386 -7.67 13.80 30.60
CA ALA A 386 -8.78 14.61 31.09
C ALA A 386 -9.95 13.74 31.58
N ASP A 387 -10.29 12.69 30.87
CA ASP A 387 -11.38 11.77 31.27
C ASP A 387 -10.91 10.61 32.15
N ARG A 388 -9.60 10.46 32.32
CA ARG A 388 -8.93 9.43 33.15
C ARG A 388 -9.36 8.01 32.78
N ARG A 389 -9.46 7.72 31.49
CA ARG A 389 -9.94 6.41 31.01
C ARG A 389 -8.87 5.67 30.22
N PRO A 390 -8.69 4.38 30.53
CA PRO A 390 -7.93 3.51 29.67
C PRO A 390 -8.77 3.14 28.44
N THR A 391 -8.12 3.15 27.29
CA THR A 391 -8.62 2.68 25.98
C THR A 391 -7.68 1.62 25.45
N GLY A 392 -8.09 0.86 24.45
CA GLY A 392 -7.20 -0.10 23.79
C GLY A 392 -7.94 -1.14 22.96
N SER A 393 -7.15 -1.94 22.27
CA SER A 393 -7.66 -3.06 21.48
C SER A 393 -6.67 -4.21 21.44
N VAL A 394 -7.21 -5.42 21.27
CA VAL A 394 -6.46 -6.64 20.99
C VAL A 394 -7.06 -7.26 19.74
N ALA A 395 -6.28 -7.38 18.68
CA ALA A 395 -6.73 -7.92 17.40
C ALA A 395 -5.86 -9.08 16.94
N GLY A 396 -6.49 -10.21 16.64
CA GLY A 396 -5.88 -11.32 15.91
C GLY A 396 -6.17 -11.20 14.43
N VAL A 397 -5.15 -11.21 13.60
CA VAL A 397 -5.26 -11.12 12.14
C VAL A 397 -4.65 -12.35 11.50
N ALA A 398 -5.39 -13.01 10.60
CA ALA A 398 -4.88 -14.10 9.79
C ALA A 398 -5.14 -13.82 8.31
N ARG A 399 -4.08 -13.91 7.50
CA ARG A 399 -4.10 -13.65 6.05
C ARG A 399 -3.82 -14.93 5.29
N ARG A 400 -4.61 -15.21 4.29
CA ARG A 400 -4.37 -16.33 3.38
C ARG A 400 -4.77 -15.95 1.96
N GLY A 401 -3.80 -15.84 1.08
CA GLY A 401 -4.03 -15.37 -0.29
C GLY A 401 -4.71 -14.00 -0.30
N ARG A 402 -5.89 -13.89 -0.92
CA ARG A 402 -6.70 -12.66 -0.98
C ARG A 402 -7.66 -12.48 0.20
N GLY A 403 -7.67 -13.41 1.16
CA GLY A 403 -8.56 -13.39 2.31
C GLY A 403 -7.87 -12.91 3.58
N VAL A 404 -8.57 -12.14 4.41
CA VAL A 404 -8.15 -11.69 5.74
C VAL A 404 -9.26 -11.97 6.72
N LEU A 405 -8.96 -12.72 7.75
CA LEU A 405 -9.81 -12.88 8.92
C LEU A 405 -9.22 -12.03 10.06
N GLU A 406 -10.07 -11.23 10.69
CA GLU A 406 -9.69 -10.37 11.81
C GLU A 406 -10.69 -10.57 12.94
N ALA A 407 -10.19 -10.70 14.18
CA ALA A 407 -11.00 -10.76 15.38
C ALA A 407 -10.47 -9.75 16.39
N ASP A 408 -11.34 -8.85 16.84
CA ASP A 408 -11.01 -7.70 17.67
C ASP A 408 -11.75 -7.73 18.99
N LEU A 409 -11.04 -7.38 20.06
CA LEU A 409 -11.61 -6.92 21.32
C LEU A 409 -11.19 -5.46 21.50
N TYR A 410 -12.13 -4.56 21.78
CA TYR A 410 -11.79 -3.16 21.85
C TYR A 410 -12.61 -2.39 22.90
N ARG A 411 -11.99 -1.33 23.40
CA ARG A 411 -12.60 -0.25 24.13
C ARG A 411 -11.95 1.05 23.65
N THR A 412 -12.66 1.78 22.79
CA THR A 412 -12.09 2.92 22.06
C THR A 412 -13.08 4.08 22.00
N VAL A 413 -12.55 5.29 21.96
CA VAL A 413 -13.32 6.48 21.64
C VAL A 413 -13.52 6.53 20.14
N ARG A 414 -14.77 6.69 19.69
CA ARG A 414 -15.13 6.77 18.26
C ARG A 414 -15.93 8.04 17.99
N ASP A 415 -15.82 8.52 16.77
CA ASP A 415 -16.62 9.63 16.27
C ASP A 415 -17.92 9.13 15.62
N VAL A 416 -18.96 9.97 15.66
CA VAL A 416 -20.21 9.75 14.95
C VAL A 416 -20.02 10.09 13.46
N GLY A 417 -20.58 9.29 12.59
CA GLY A 417 -20.50 9.46 11.15
C GLY A 417 -19.62 8.43 10.49
N ASP A 418 -19.86 8.24 9.18
CA ASP A 418 -19.21 7.17 8.41
C ASP A 418 -17.84 7.59 7.89
N VAL A 419 -17.61 8.89 7.76
CA VAL A 419 -16.41 9.47 7.16
C VAL A 419 -15.83 10.52 8.09
N PRO A 420 -14.53 10.46 8.40
CA PRO A 420 -13.86 11.53 9.13
C PRO A 420 -13.99 12.87 8.40
N VAL A 421 -14.07 13.95 9.14
CA VAL A 421 -14.22 15.31 8.57
C VAL A 421 -12.91 16.10 8.60
N ILE A 422 -11.89 15.59 9.26
CA ILE A 422 -10.55 16.16 9.40
C ILE A 422 -9.57 15.04 9.70
N ALA A 423 -8.32 15.16 9.27
CA ALA A 423 -7.28 14.22 9.66
C ALA A 423 -7.06 14.23 11.19
N PRO A 424 -6.89 13.08 11.86
CA PRO A 424 -6.81 12.99 13.32
C PRO A 424 -5.73 13.88 13.93
N ILE A 425 -4.55 13.93 13.32
CA ILE A 425 -3.45 14.79 13.78
C ILE A 425 -3.79 16.28 13.68
N LEU A 426 -4.48 16.70 12.62
CA LEU A 426 -4.93 18.08 12.46
C LEU A 426 -6.07 18.41 13.42
N ASN A 427 -6.96 17.46 13.70
CA ASN A 427 -7.98 17.65 14.73
C ASN A 427 -7.37 17.85 16.11
N SER A 428 -6.33 17.08 16.43
CA SER A 428 -5.60 17.24 17.69
C SER A 428 -4.97 18.62 17.81
N PHE A 429 -4.36 19.12 16.72
CA PHE A 429 -3.80 20.46 16.67
C PHE A 429 -4.90 21.53 16.77
N ALA A 430 -5.99 21.40 16.02
CA ALA A 430 -7.12 22.33 16.06
C ALA A 430 -7.75 22.40 17.45
N ALA A 431 -7.92 21.25 18.11
CA ALA A 431 -8.45 21.18 19.46
C ALA A 431 -7.54 21.89 20.49
N GLN A 432 -6.23 21.64 20.43
CA GLN A 432 -5.28 22.21 21.40
C GLN A 432 -5.07 23.72 21.21
N GLU A 433 -4.87 24.17 19.97
CA GLU A 433 -4.45 25.54 19.69
C GLU A 433 -5.64 26.49 19.52
N PHE A 434 -6.71 26.01 18.87
CA PHE A 434 -7.84 26.89 18.50
C PHE A 434 -9.13 26.61 19.28
N GLY A 435 -9.19 25.54 20.06
CA GLY A 435 -10.42 25.10 20.74
C GLY A 435 -11.45 24.52 19.78
N ASP A 436 -11.08 24.24 18.53
CA ASP A 436 -11.91 23.68 17.50
C ASP A 436 -11.71 22.15 17.41
N ASP A 437 -12.67 21.40 17.93
CA ASP A 437 -12.69 19.95 17.85
C ASP A 437 -13.84 19.48 16.96
N TYR A 438 -13.51 18.77 15.89
CA TYR A 438 -14.42 18.34 14.82
C TYR A 438 -14.89 16.88 14.98
N GLY A 439 -14.93 16.33 16.18
CA GLY A 439 -15.51 15.02 16.49
C GLY A 439 -16.77 15.12 17.37
N ASP A 440 -17.69 14.17 17.27
CA ASP A 440 -18.78 13.92 18.22
C ASP A 440 -18.60 12.50 18.77
N TYR A 441 -18.14 12.41 20.00
CA TYR A 441 -17.52 11.20 20.51
C TYR A 441 -18.46 10.32 21.34
N TYR A 442 -18.26 9.02 21.22
CA TYR A 442 -18.84 8.02 22.09
C TYR A 442 -17.80 6.94 22.42
N LEU A 443 -17.97 6.29 23.55
CA LEU A 443 -17.14 5.15 23.91
C LEU A 443 -17.76 3.87 23.36
N ALA A 444 -17.00 3.15 22.54
CA ALA A 444 -17.38 1.84 22.03
C ALA A 444 -16.59 0.74 22.77
N THR A 445 -17.27 -0.24 23.34
CA THR A 445 -16.66 -1.41 23.96
C THR A 445 -17.29 -2.65 23.38
N GLY A 446 -16.49 -3.54 22.79
CA GLY A 446 -17.06 -4.69 22.10
C GLY A 446 -16.07 -5.70 21.58
N ALA A 447 -16.63 -6.65 20.84
CA ALA A 447 -15.91 -7.67 20.09
C ALA A 447 -16.44 -7.69 18.66
N ARG A 448 -15.55 -7.90 17.69
CA ARG A 448 -15.87 -8.00 16.27
C ARG A 448 -15.10 -9.14 15.64
N VAL A 449 -15.72 -9.83 14.70
CA VAL A 449 -15.07 -10.75 13.78
C VAL A 449 -15.41 -10.28 12.38
N ALA A 450 -14.40 -10.10 11.55
CA ALA A 450 -14.54 -9.62 10.19
C ALA A 450 -13.76 -10.51 9.22
N TYR A 451 -14.33 -10.78 8.06
CA TYR A 451 -13.66 -11.41 6.94
C TYR A 451 -13.68 -10.45 5.75
N ARG A 452 -12.53 -10.26 5.13
CA ARG A 452 -12.36 -9.45 3.92
C ARG A 452 -11.77 -10.30 2.81
N HIS A 453 -12.22 -10.10 1.57
CA HIS A 453 -11.71 -10.83 0.42
C HIS A 453 -11.58 -9.92 -0.80
N GLY A 454 -10.40 -9.92 -1.42
CA GLY A 454 -10.12 -9.14 -2.61
C GLY A 454 -10.78 -9.73 -3.87
N LEU A 455 -11.52 -8.90 -4.60
CA LEU A 455 -12.15 -9.21 -5.87
C LEU A 455 -11.29 -8.66 -7.02
N GLY A 456 -10.32 -9.44 -7.46
CA GLY A 456 -9.35 -8.97 -8.46
C GLY A 456 -8.44 -7.87 -7.90
N ALA A 457 -7.95 -6.99 -8.78
CA ALA A 457 -7.04 -5.91 -8.42
C ALA A 457 -7.74 -4.65 -7.89
N ARG A 458 -9.06 -4.54 -8.02
CA ARG A 458 -9.80 -3.28 -7.85
C ARG A 458 -11.01 -3.37 -6.94
N GLY A 459 -11.30 -4.52 -6.39
CA GLY A 459 -12.48 -4.74 -5.57
C GLY A 459 -12.19 -5.50 -4.29
N GLU A 460 -13.04 -5.28 -3.29
CA GLU A 460 -13.05 -6.02 -2.03
C GLU A 460 -14.49 -6.16 -1.56
N TRP A 461 -14.84 -7.31 -1.02
CA TRP A 461 -16.01 -7.43 -0.18
C TRP A 461 -15.60 -7.80 1.24
N SER A 462 -16.41 -7.39 2.20
CA SER A 462 -16.22 -7.75 3.59
C SER A 462 -17.54 -8.12 4.26
N ALA A 463 -17.45 -9.03 5.20
CA ALA A 463 -18.55 -9.39 6.10
C ALA A 463 -18.05 -9.33 7.53
N SER A 464 -18.83 -8.75 8.44
CA SER A 464 -18.46 -8.71 9.86
C SER A 464 -19.67 -8.94 10.76
N VAL A 465 -19.40 -9.50 11.93
CA VAL A 465 -20.33 -9.60 13.04
C VAL A 465 -19.70 -8.95 14.26
N ALA A 466 -20.45 -8.17 15.00
CA ALA A 466 -19.99 -7.49 16.20
C ALA A 466 -21.05 -7.49 17.31
N ARG A 467 -20.56 -7.50 18.54
CA ARG A 467 -21.34 -7.13 19.70
C ARG A 467 -20.68 -5.96 20.37
N GLU A 468 -21.37 -4.85 20.44
CA GLU A 468 -20.84 -3.59 20.92
C GLU A 468 -21.78 -2.96 21.95
N ARG A 469 -21.19 -2.32 22.97
CA ARG A 469 -21.88 -1.39 23.85
C ARG A 469 -21.32 0.00 23.62
N THR A 470 -22.21 0.95 23.43
CA THR A 470 -21.87 2.37 23.29
C THR A 470 -22.27 3.13 24.55
N ASP A 471 -21.39 4.01 25.01
CA ASP A 471 -21.64 4.88 26.17
C ASP A 471 -21.35 6.35 25.78
N SER A 472 -22.12 7.26 26.37
CA SER A 472 -21.96 8.71 26.18
C SER A 472 -20.66 9.20 26.82
N LEU A 473 -20.04 10.19 26.22
CA LEU A 473 -18.86 10.89 26.73
C LEU A 473 -19.12 12.36 26.94
N ALA A 474 -18.68 12.88 28.07
CA ALA A 474 -18.78 14.31 28.39
C ALA A 474 -17.45 15.00 28.04
N VAL A 475 -17.53 16.30 27.74
CA VAL A 475 -16.34 17.14 27.59
C VAL A 475 -15.66 17.25 28.97
N ARG A 476 -14.33 16.99 28.99
CA ARG A 476 -13.51 17.00 30.20
C ARG A 476 -12.25 17.86 30.05
N ALA A 477 -11.87 18.15 28.81
CA ALA A 477 -10.71 18.97 28.52
C ALA A 477 -11.10 20.44 28.33
N GLU A 478 -10.08 21.29 28.43
CA GLU A 478 -10.12 22.71 28.07
C GLU A 478 -9.05 22.93 26.98
N PRO A 479 -9.27 23.87 26.05
CA PRO A 479 -8.23 24.23 25.08
C PRO A 479 -6.97 24.73 25.78
N ALA A 480 -5.81 24.37 25.27
CA ALA A 480 -4.54 24.72 25.92
C ALA A 480 -4.13 26.19 25.68
N VAL A 481 -4.46 26.74 24.52
CA VAL A 481 -4.03 28.07 24.09
C VAL A 481 -5.21 29.05 23.93
N SER A 482 -6.31 28.60 23.31
CA SER A 482 -7.43 29.50 23.08
C SER A 482 -8.23 29.75 24.37
N ALA A 483 -8.62 31.01 24.61
CA ALA A 483 -9.52 31.35 25.69
C ALA A 483 -10.96 30.94 25.32
N GLY A 484 -11.50 29.93 25.97
CA GLY A 484 -12.90 29.50 25.75
C GLY A 484 -13.14 28.05 26.20
N ALA A 485 -14.36 27.62 26.12
CA ALA A 485 -14.76 26.24 26.38
C ALA A 485 -15.07 25.52 25.06
N PHE A 486 -14.75 24.26 24.99
CA PHE A 486 -15.18 23.42 23.88
C PHE A 486 -16.70 23.36 23.76
N ARG A 487 -17.21 23.19 22.55
CA ARG A 487 -18.62 22.87 22.34
C ARG A 487 -19.00 21.57 23.08
N PRO A 488 -20.25 21.45 23.60
CA PRO A 488 -20.67 20.23 24.26
C PRO A 488 -20.61 19.01 23.32
N ASN A 489 -20.30 17.86 23.89
CA ASN A 489 -20.39 16.58 23.17
C ASN A 489 -21.86 16.11 23.20
N PRO A 490 -22.43 15.60 22.10
CA PRO A 490 -23.81 15.12 22.08
C PRO A 490 -24.07 14.05 23.13
N PRO A 491 -25.13 14.14 23.92
CA PRO A 491 -25.51 13.09 24.87
C PRO A 491 -26.13 11.92 24.09
N LEU A 492 -25.33 10.87 23.86
CA LEU A 492 -25.77 9.67 23.17
C LEU A 492 -26.25 8.62 24.18
N ALA A 493 -27.50 8.15 24.05
CA ALA A 493 -28.03 7.14 24.96
C ALA A 493 -27.20 5.84 24.89
N PRO A 494 -26.76 5.29 26.05
CA PRO A 494 -26.06 4.01 26.08
C PRO A 494 -26.88 2.91 25.44
N THR A 495 -26.27 2.11 24.56
CA THR A 495 -26.97 1.09 23.79
C THR A 495 -26.08 -0.12 23.57
N GLY A 496 -26.61 -1.32 23.79
CA GLY A 496 -26.00 -2.56 23.31
C GLY A 496 -26.50 -2.90 21.90
N VAL A 497 -25.61 -3.32 21.05
CA VAL A 497 -25.86 -3.60 19.63
C VAL A 497 -25.23 -4.92 19.23
N ASP A 498 -26.06 -5.84 18.71
CA ASP A 498 -25.58 -7.02 17.96
C ASP A 498 -25.71 -6.67 16.47
N LEU A 499 -24.57 -6.65 15.76
CA LEU A 499 -24.43 -6.07 14.43
C LEU A 499 -23.94 -7.10 13.42
N ILE A 500 -24.51 -7.08 12.22
CA ILE A 500 -23.99 -7.74 11.02
C ILE A 500 -23.82 -6.65 9.96
N GLU A 501 -22.63 -6.61 9.34
CA GLU A 501 -22.32 -5.68 8.26
C GLU A 501 -21.77 -6.43 7.04
N LEU A 502 -22.23 -6.04 5.87
CA LEU A 502 -21.70 -6.44 4.57
C LEU A 502 -21.26 -5.18 3.85
N ALA A 503 -20.06 -5.16 3.33
CA ALA A 503 -19.58 -4.03 2.54
C ALA A 503 -18.94 -4.49 1.24
N LEU A 504 -19.12 -3.68 0.20
CA LEU A 504 -18.49 -3.83 -1.10
C LEU A 504 -17.73 -2.54 -1.40
N ARG A 505 -16.44 -2.69 -1.70
CA ARG A 505 -15.56 -1.58 -2.07
C ARG A 505 -14.99 -1.81 -3.46
N ARG A 506 -14.92 -0.75 -4.24
CA ARG A 506 -14.24 -0.75 -5.53
C ARG A 506 -13.37 0.49 -5.64
N ARG A 507 -12.13 0.29 -6.05
CA ARG A 507 -11.18 1.36 -6.37
C ARG A 507 -10.57 1.11 -7.74
N SER A 508 -10.47 2.15 -8.55
CA SER A 508 -9.69 2.14 -9.78
C SER A 508 -8.90 3.44 -9.83
N GLU A 509 -7.66 3.36 -9.46
CA GLU A 509 -6.74 4.50 -9.41
C GLU A 509 -5.46 4.14 -10.16
N GLY A 510 -4.77 5.12 -10.71
CA GLY A 510 -3.46 4.99 -11.30
C GLY A 510 -3.29 5.64 -12.66
N PHE A 511 -2.08 5.68 -13.13
CA PHE A 511 -1.64 6.38 -14.34
C PHE A 511 -2.36 5.96 -15.62
N ALA A 512 -2.69 4.68 -15.77
CA ALA A 512 -3.35 4.13 -16.93
C ALA A 512 -4.87 4.20 -16.86
N VAL A 513 -5.44 4.78 -15.80
CA VAL A 513 -6.89 4.87 -15.64
C VAL A 513 -7.33 6.26 -16.06
N ARG A 514 -8.11 6.35 -17.13
CA ARG A 514 -8.71 7.62 -17.58
C ARG A 514 -9.63 8.24 -16.52
N ARG A 515 -10.10 7.45 -15.55
CA ARG A 515 -11.05 7.88 -14.51
C ARG A 515 -10.69 7.20 -13.20
N ASP A 516 -10.32 7.98 -12.21
CA ASP A 516 -10.16 7.47 -10.85
C ASP A 516 -11.55 7.31 -10.23
N LEU A 517 -11.85 6.11 -9.78
CA LEU A 517 -13.13 5.75 -9.17
C LEU A 517 -12.90 5.09 -7.82
N HIS A 518 -13.53 5.63 -6.80
CA HIS A 518 -13.72 4.96 -5.53
C HIS A 518 -15.21 4.86 -5.25
N ALA A 519 -15.69 3.69 -4.86
CA ALA A 519 -17.07 3.47 -4.46
C ALA A 519 -17.13 2.47 -3.32
N GLU A 520 -17.90 2.78 -2.31
CA GLU A 520 -18.20 1.90 -1.17
C GLU A 520 -19.70 1.83 -0.94
N LEU A 521 -20.21 0.63 -0.71
CA LEU A 521 -21.59 0.37 -0.32
C LEU A 521 -21.56 -0.55 0.90
N ALA A 522 -22.20 -0.12 2.00
CA ALA A 522 -22.34 -0.89 3.23
C ALA A 522 -23.82 -1.16 3.53
N LEU A 523 -24.13 -2.39 3.86
CA LEU A 523 -25.41 -2.84 4.38
C LEU A 523 -25.20 -3.33 5.81
N GLU A 524 -25.93 -2.73 6.75
CA GLU A 524 -25.86 -3.04 8.16
C GLU A 524 -27.23 -3.48 8.66
N GLY A 525 -27.28 -4.60 9.36
CA GLY A 525 -28.44 -5.08 10.09
C GLY A 525 -28.09 -5.28 11.56
N ALA A 526 -28.90 -4.79 12.47
CA ALA A 526 -28.57 -4.88 13.89
C ALA A 526 -29.79 -5.07 14.79
N ARG A 527 -29.54 -5.69 15.95
CA ARG A 527 -30.48 -5.81 17.06
C ARG A 527 -29.94 -5.00 18.24
N LEU A 528 -30.78 -4.15 18.78
CA LEU A 528 -30.51 -3.31 19.95
C LEU A 528 -30.96 -3.97 21.24
N ASP A 529 -30.46 -3.51 22.37
CA ASP A 529 -31.02 -3.80 23.68
C ASP A 529 -32.53 -3.50 23.68
N GLY A 530 -33.32 -4.37 24.29
CA GLY A 530 -34.79 -4.28 24.26
C GLY A 530 -35.44 -4.88 23.01
N GLY A 531 -34.70 -5.52 22.15
CA GLY A 531 -35.20 -6.31 21.02
C GLY A 531 -35.58 -5.53 19.76
N ARG A 532 -35.44 -4.19 19.77
CA ARG A 532 -35.59 -3.37 18.55
C ARG A 532 -34.54 -3.70 17.51
N THR A 533 -34.88 -3.55 16.25
CA THR A 533 -33.98 -3.85 15.13
C THR A 533 -33.94 -2.71 14.14
N TYR A 534 -32.78 -2.53 13.50
CA TYR A 534 -32.67 -1.58 12.39
C TYR A 534 -31.90 -2.20 11.22
N VAL A 535 -32.15 -1.62 10.05
CA VAL A 535 -31.37 -1.83 8.85
C VAL A 535 -30.92 -0.48 8.36
N ARG A 536 -29.65 -0.41 7.91
CA ARG A 536 -29.02 0.80 7.41
C ARG A 536 -28.24 0.47 6.13
N VAL A 537 -28.42 1.29 5.10
CA VAL A 537 -27.64 1.24 3.87
C VAL A 537 -26.92 2.58 3.74
N ALA A 538 -25.62 2.52 3.54
CA ALA A 538 -24.78 3.70 3.32
C ALA A 538 -23.93 3.53 2.08
N GLY A 539 -23.78 4.58 1.31
CA GLY A 539 -22.96 4.62 0.10
C GLY A 539 -22.09 5.86 0.06
N LEU A 540 -20.89 5.68 -0.41
CA LEU A 540 -19.88 6.70 -0.64
C LEU A 540 -19.24 6.45 -2.00
N GLY A 541 -19.04 7.50 -2.78
CA GLY A 541 -18.32 7.39 -4.04
C GLY A 541 -17.66 8.70 -4.42
N HIS A 542 -16.49 8.62 -5.05
CA HIS A 542 -15.92 9.74 -5.76
C HIS A 542 -15.37 9.28 -7.11
N MET A 543 -15.42 10.17 -8.07
CA MET A 543 -14.88 9.94 -9.39
C MET A 543 -14.18 11.21 -9.89
N LEU A 544 -12.91 11.05 -10.28
CA LEU A 544 -12.10 12.08 -10.91
C LEU A 544 -11.94 11.74 -12.39
N PHE A 545 -12.30 12.66 -13.28
CA PHE A 545 -12.19 12.48 -14.72
C PHE A 545 -11.47 13.66 -15.39
N PRO A 546 -10.63 13.38 -16.41
CA PRO A 546 -9.91 14.42 -17.12
C PRO A 546 -10.87 15.23 -18.02
N LEU A 547 -10.64 16.55 -18.04
CA LEU A 547 -11.28 17.51 -18.95
C LEU A 547 -10.18 18.33 -19.64
N GLY A 548 -9.51 17.75 -20.62
CA GLY A 548 -8.31 18.32 -21.23
C GLY A 548 -7.16 18.41 -20.22
N VAL A 549 -6.63 19.61 -20.00
CA VAL A 549 -5.57 19.90 -19.01
C VAL A 549 -6.10 20.02 -17.58
N THR A 550 -7.41 20.08 -17.41
CA THR A 550 -8.10 20.17 -16.11
C THR A 550 -8.73 18.84 -15.72
N ARG A 551 -9.28 18.76 -14.51
CA ARG A 551 -10.01 17.58 -14.02
C ARG A 551 -11.31 17.99 -13.37
N ALA A 552 -12.34 17.15 -13.45
CA ALA A 552 -13.56 17.29 -12.66
C ALA A 552 -13.65 16.20 -11.61
N LEU A 553 -13.96 16.57 -10.38
CA LEU A 553 -14.22 15.65 -9.27
C LEU A 553 -15.72 15.66 -8.97
N LEU A 554 -16.32 14.49 -8.98
CA LEU A 554 -17.67 14.25 -8.46
C LEU A 554 -17.53 13.38 -7.20
N ARG A 555 -18.14 13.85 -6.08
CA ARG A 555 -18.26 13.07 -4.85
C ARG A 555 -19.73 12.93 -4.49
N LEU A 556 -20.11 11.70 -4.14
CA LEU A 556 -21.45 11.34 -3.71
C LEU A 556 -21.37 10.64 -2.36
N GLN A 557 -22.24 11.01 -1.44
CA GLN A 557 -22.42 10.32 -0.17
C GLN A 557 -23.89 10.27 0.17
N GLY A 558 -24.36 9.16 0.71
CA GLY A 558 -25.75 9.08 1.11
C GLY A 558 -26.11 7.79 1.80
N GLY A 559 -27.31 7.76 2.34
CA GLY A 559 -27.81 6.56 2.97
C GLY A 559 -29.23 6.69 3.47
N VAL A 560 -29.76 5.54 3.87
CA VAL A 560 -31.11 5.40 4.43
C VAL A 560 -31.10 4.35 5.55
N ALA A 561 -31.85 4.64 6.60
CA ALA A 561 -32.03 3.69 7.69
C ALA A 561 -33.48 3.59 8.14
N SER A 562 -33.83 2.48 8.79
CA SER A 562 -35.13 2.24 9.41
C SER A 562 -35.34 3.09 10.67
N ALA A 563 -36.53 2.95 11.31
CA ALA A 563 -36.95 3.81 12.39
C ALA A 563 -36.09 3.74 13.65
N ASP A 564 -35.62 2.57 14.01
CA ASP A 564 -34.94 2.32 15.29
C ASP A 564 -33.40 2.53 15.21
N LEU A 565 -32.94 3.37 14.28
CA LEU A 565 -31.54 3.74 14.17
C LEU A 565 -31.03 4.37 15.47
N PRO A 566 -29.95 3.85 16.08
CA PRO A 566 -29.40 4.45 17.28
C PRO A 566 -28.67 5.77 16.98
N PRO A 567 -28.59 6.72 17.93
CA PRO A 567 -27.98 8.04 17.70
C PRO A 567 -26.58 8.05 17.12
N HIS A 568 -25.71 7.17 17.55
CA HIS A 568 -24.31 7.09 17.08
C HIS A 568 -24.16 6.59 15.65
N ARG A 569 -25.24 6.09 15.03
CA ARG A 569 -25.27 5.64 13.61
C ARG A 569 -26.03 6.61 12.71
N ALA A 570 -26.47 7.76 13.22
CA ALA A 570 -27.16 8.79 12.43
C ALA A 570 -26.24 9.31 11.30
N PHE A 571 -26.85 9.62 10.17
CA PHE A 571 -26.16 10.38 9.13
C PHE A 571 -26.08 11.84 9.56
N VAL A 572 -24.92 12.49 9.34
CA VAL A 572 -24.68 13.87 9.76
C VAL A 572 -24.11 14.71 8.62
N LEU A 573 -24.53 15.97 8.54
CA LEU A 573 -24.14 16.96 7.54
C LEU A 573 -23.91 18.33 8.17
N GLY A 574 -23.08 19.14 7.53
CA GLY A 574 -22.77 20.52 7.90
C GLY A 574 -21.30 20.70 8.27
N GLY A 575 -20.76 21.84 7.90
CA GLY A 575 -19.36 22.18 8.13
C GLY A 575 -18.38 21.51 7.19
N ARG A 576 -17.17 21.36 7.68
CA ARG A 576 -16.03 20.76 6.95
C ARG A 576 -16.42 19.46 6.26
N SER A 577 -15.83 19.24 5.11
CA SER A 577 -15.99 18.00 4.32
C SER A 577 -17.37 17.73 3.76
N THR A 578 -18.39 18.52 4.11
CA THR A 578 -19.77 18.39 3.62
C THR A 578 -20.30 19.72 3.10
N LEU A 579 -20.99 20.49 3.96
CA LEU A 579 -21.58 21.80 3.64
C LEU A 579 -20.83 22.89 4.41
N LEU A 580 -19.67 23.33 3.89
CA LEU A 580 -18.75 24.22 4.59
C LEU A 580 -19.41 25.53 5.07
N GLY A 581 -20.40 26.05 4.35
CA GLY A 581 -21.11 27.26 4.72
C GLY A 581 -22.12 27.11 5.87
N ASP A 582 -22.38 25.90 6.36
CA ASP A 582 -23.25 25.62 7.51
C ASP A 582 -22.43 25.33 8.77
N ASP A 583 -23.08 25.32 9.94
CA ASP A 583 -22.41 24.92 11.17
C ASP A 583 -22.03 23.43 11.16
N PHE A 584 -20.97 23.09 11.87
CA PHE A 584 -20.49 21.72 11.96
C PHE A 584 -21.58 20.78 12.46
N ARG A 585 -21.91 19.76 11.66
CA ARG A 585 -22.96 18.78 11.96
C ARG A 585 -24.27 19.38 12.44
N ALA A 586 -24.70 20.51 11.86
CA ALA A 586 -25.99 21.10 12.19
C ALA A 586 -27.17 20.21 11.78
N TRP A 587 -26.98 19.38 10.77
CA TRP A 587 -28.01 18.59 10.13
C TRP A 587 -27.73 17.09 10.27
N GLY A 588 -28.81 16.31 10.39
CA GLY A 588 -28.66 14.85 10.39
C GLY A 588 -30.01 14.14 10.50
N GLY A 589 -29.96 12.83 10.37
CA GLY A 589 -31.14 11.98 10.42
C GLY A 589 -30.92 10.56 9.94
N ARG A 590 -32.02 9.89 9.62
CA ARG A 590 -32.05 8.52 9.09
C ARG A 590 -31.92 8.44 7.58
N ARG A 591 -31.94 9.58 6.89
CA ARG A 591 -31.75 9.69 5.44
C ARG A 591 -30.83 10.86 5.17
N MET A 592 -29.93 10.68 4.22
CA MET A 592 -28.97 11.69 3.81
C MET A 592 -28.59 11.53 2.35
N ALA A 593 -28.41 12.66 1.67
CA ALA A 593 -27.75 12.72 0.39
C ALA A 593 -26.82 13.94 0.33
N LEU A 594 -25.64 13.78 -0.19
CA LEU A 594 -24.64 14.82 -0.43
C LEU A 594 -24.03 14.62 -1.81
N VAL A 595 -23.98 15.68 -2.59
CA VAL A 595 -23.29 15.78 -3.88
C VAL A 595 -22.27 16.90 -3.77
N HIS A 596 -21.05 16.66 -4.19
CA HIS A 596 -19.98 17.65 -4.24
C HIS A 596 -19.30 17.57 -5.61
N VAL A 597 -19.21 18.68 -6.31
CA VAL A 597 -18.61 18.80 -7.63
C VAL A 597 -17.50 19.83 -7.57
N GLU A 598 -16.32 19.50 -8.08
CA GLU A 598 -15.19 20.42 -8.20
C GLU A 598 -14.67 20.46 -9.63
N TRP A 599 -14.25 21.63 -10.06
CA TRP A 599 -13.46 21.80 -11.26
C TRP A 599 -12.02 22.13 -10.90
N ARG A 600 -11.11 21.22 -11.13
CA ARG A 600 -9.71 21.23 -10.67
C ARG A 600 -8.81 21.75 -11.79
N VAL A 601 -8.29 22.96 -11.62
CA VAL A 601 -7.48 23.67 -12.62
C VAL A 601 -6.06 23.81 -12.11
N PRO A 602 -5.04 23.27 -12.79
CA PRO A 602 -3.65 23.53 -12.45
C PRO A 602 -3.31 25.00 -12.73
N VAL A 603 -2.75 25.69 -11.74
CA VAL A 603 -2.34 27.09 -11.85
C VAL A 603 -0.86 27.23 -11.47
N PRO A 604 -0.11 28.17 -12.08
CA PRO A 604 1.26 28.45 -11.67
C PRO A 604 1.33 28.83 -10.17
N PHE A 605 2.31 28.30 -9.47
CA PHE A 605 2.49 28.56 -8.05
C PHE A 605 3.98 28.62 -7.67
N VAL A 606 4.29 29.18 -6.50
CA VAL A 606 5.67 29.35 -6.04
C VAL A 606 6.30 28.00 -5.72
N SER A 607 7.47 27.75 -6.29
CA SER A 607 8.28 26.59 -5.93
C SER A 607 9.26 26.96 -4.80
N ILE A 608 9.14 26.27 -3.68
CA ILE A 608 9.94 26.47 -2.48
C ILE A 608 10.85 25.25 -2.29
N ALA A 609 12.11 25.47 -1.94
CA ALA A 609 13.01 24.39 -1.54
C ALA A 609 12.59 23.85 -0.16
N VAL A 610 12.36 22.53 -0.08
CA VAL A 610 12.02 21.83 1.16
C VAL A 610 13.21 20.96 1.54
N GLY A 611 14.15 21.56 2.26
CA GLY A 611 15.41 20.91 2.60
C GLY A 611 16.36 20.80 1.39
N PRO A 612 17.47 20.05 1.55
CA PRO A 612 18.50 19.96 0.51
C PRO A 612 18.11 19.07 -0.69
N TYR A 613 17.05 18.26 -0.57
CA TYR A 613 16.73 17.20 -1.54
C TYR A 613 15.35 17.31 -2.19
N ALA A 614 14.54 18.33 -1.88
CA ALA A 614 13.20 18.45 -2.44
C ALA A 614 12.83 19.90 -2.76
N ARG A 615 12.08 20.09 -3.85
CA ARG A 615 11.41 21.36 -4.17
C ARG A 615 9.93 21.13 -4.39
N THR A 616 9.12 22.10 -3.99
CA THR A 616 7.69 22.06 -4.27
C THR A 616 7.42 22.22 -5.77
N PRO A 617 6.35 21.64 -6.31
CA PRO A 617 5.96 21.87 -7.71
C PRO A 617 5.76 23.34 -8.02
N HIS A 618 5.99 23.73 -9.27
CA HIS A 618 5.66 25.07 -9.79
C HIS A 618 4.16 25.28 -10.03
N THR A 619 3.32 24.34 -9.63
CA THR A 619 1.86 24.39 -9.83
C THR A 619 1.13 24.04 -8.53
N ALA A 620 0.00 24.71 -8.34
CA ALA A 620 -1.03 24.34 -7.36
C ALA A 620 -2.32 24.01 -8.13
N VAL A 621 -3.32 23.45 -7.44
CA VAL A 621 -4.63 23.20 -8.04
C VAL A 621 -5.63 24.16 -7.44
N LEU A 622 -6.21 25.00 -8.28
CA LEU A 622 -7.35 25.84 -7.94
C LEU A 622 -8.62 25.05 -8.27
N ALA A 623 -9.53 24.92 -7.27
CA ALA A 623 -10.72 24.09 -7.41
C ALA A 623 -11.98 24.83 -6.95
N PRO A 624 -12.67 25.58 -7.86
CA PRO A 624 -14.03 26.00 -7.59
C PRO A 624 -14.94 24.79 -7.39
N PHE A 625 -15.83 24.88 -6.40
CA PHE A 625 -16.71 23.77 -6.04
C PHE A 625 -18.13 24.20 -5.70
N VAL A 626 -19.03 23.25 -5.86
CA VAL A 626 -20.42 23.32 -5.37
C VAL A 626 -20.71 22.03 -4.60
N ALA A 627 -21.21 22.18 -3.38
CA ALA A 627 -21.72 21.09 -2.56
C ALA A 627 -23.22 21.30 -2.28
N ALA A 628 -24.02 20.26 -2.49
CA ALA A 628 -25.44 20.27 -2.16
C ALA A 628 -25.78 19.05 -1.31
N GLY A 629 -26.49 19.25 -0.19
CA GLY A 629 -26.82 18.20 0.75
C GLY A 629 -28.21 18.32 1.35
N TRP A 630 -28.73 17.18 1.76
CA TRP A 630 -30.04 17.06 2.37
C TRP A 630 -30.02 15.94 3.42
N ALA A 631 -30.64 16.18 4.56
CA ALA A 631 -30.88 15.20 5.63
C ALA A 631 -32.30 15.27 6.16
N ASP A 632 -32.88 14.11 6.42
CA ASP A 632 -34.29 14.02 6.85
C ASP A 632 -34.48 12.95 7.92
N ARG A 633 -35.64 13.07 8.61
CA ARG A 633 -36.03 12.16 9.70
C ARG A 633 -35.00 12.13 10.84
N PRO A 634 -34.89 13.19 11.62
CA PRO A 634 -33.97 13.26 12.76
C PRO A 634 -34.10 12.03 13.66
N VAL A 635 -32.99 11.59 14.20
CA VAL A 635 -32.98 10.50 15.19
C VAL A 635 -33.32 11.09 16.53
N PRO A 636 -34.32 10.54 17.26
CA PRO A 636 -34.71 11.05 18.57
C PRO A 636 -33.54 11.09 19.57
N GLY A 637 -33.45 12.16 20.37
CA GLY A 637 -32.38 12.34 21.35
C GLY A 637 -31.04 12.79 20.78
N THR A 638 -30.99 13.22 19.51
CA THR A 638 -29.81 13.82 18.90
C THR A 638 -29.97 15.34 18.73
N PRO A 639 -28.86 16.10 18.69
CA PRO A 639 -28.92 17.54 18.46
C PRO A 639 -29.09 17.92 16.97
N TRP A 640 -29.01 16.94 16.06
CA TRP A 640 -29.00 17.16 14.61
C TRP A 640 -30.42 17.33 14.08
N ALA A 641 -30.68 18.42 13.37
CA ALA A 641 -31.98 18.73 12.78
C ALA A 641 -32.09 18.21 11.34
N ALA A 642 -33.31 18.02 10.84
CA ALA A 642 -33.58 17.88 9.43
C ALA A 642 -33.22 19.17 8.67
N THR A 643 -32.74 19.06 7.43
CA THR A 643 -32.55 20.23 6.58
C THR A 643 -33.90 20.79 6.12
N PRO A 644 -34.08 22.10 6.09
CA PRO A 644 -35.29 22.70 5.51
C PRO A 644 -35.22 22.73 3.97
N GLY A 645 -35.14 21.54 3.33
CA GLY A 645 -34.88 21.40 1.91
C GLY A 645 -33.38 21.14 1.61
N ALA A 646 -32.97 21.25 0.35
CA ALA A 646 -31.59 21.10 -0.03
C ALA A 646 -30.75 22.31 0.44
N ARG A 647 -29.64 22.06 1.07
CA ARG A 647 -28.62 23.04 1.51
C ARG A 647 -27.49 23.07 0.48
N THR A 648 -27.00 24.26 0.14
CA THR A 648 -25.98 24.43 -0.88
C THR A 648 -24.84 25.34 -0.39
N THR A 649 -23.61 24.92 -0.68
CA THR A 649 -22.39 25.72 -0.47
C THR A 649 -21.68 25.88 -1.80
N ILE A 650 -21.27 27.11 -2.11
CA ILE A 650 -20.40 27.42 -3.26
C ILE A 650 -19.08 27.91 -2.70
N GLY A 651 -17.98 27.45 -3.26
CA GLY A 651 -16.67 27.80 -2.72
C GLY A 651 -15.53 27.62 -3.70
N LEU A 652 -14.34 27.90 -3.19
CA LEU A 652 -13.07 27.80 -3.87
C LEU A 652 -12.08 27.07 -2.96
N ALA A 653 -11.34 26.14 -3.50
CA ALA A 653 -10.24 25.48 -2.82
C ALA A 653 -8.92 25.70 -3.56
N LEU A 654 -7.84 25.76 -2.81
CA LEU A 654 -6.47 25.76 -3.30
C LEU A 654 -5.76 24.54 -2.70
N GLU A 655 -5.26 23.67 -3.56
CA GLU A 655 -4.45 22.53 -3.16
C GLU A 655 -3.00 22.73 -3.55
N TRP A 656 -2.11 22.52 -2.60
CA TRP A 656 -0.69 22.68 -2.78
C TRP A 656 0.06 21.42 -2.34
N LEU A 657 1.09 21.06 -3.08
CA LEU A 657 1.88 19.82 -2.89
C LEU A 657 1.07 18.52 -3.10
N GLY A 658 -0.17 18.58 -3.58
CA GLY A 658 -1.07 17.43 -3.56
C GLY A 658 -1.44 16.95 -2.15
N VAL A 659 -1.03 17.67 -1.11
CA VAL A 659 -1.19 17.29 0.31
C VAL A 659 -2.03 18.28 1.07
N PHE A 660 -1.77 19.59 0.93
CA PHE A 660 -2.45 20.64 1.69
C PHE A 660 -3.61 21.22 0.90
N ARG A 661 -4.72 21.44 1.57
CA ARG A 661 -5.91 22.05 1.01
C ARG A 661 -6.41 23.18 1.90
N ILE A 662 -6.55 24.36 1.32
CA ILE A 662 -7.28 25.49 1.93
C ILE A 662 -8.56 25.66 1.14
N GLU A 663 -9.70 25.74 1.80
CA GLU A 663 -10.97 25.98 1.16
C GLU A 663 -11.75 27.10 1.84
N ALA A 664 -12.45 27.88 1.03
CA ALA A 664 -13.40 28.90 1.48
C ALA A 664 -14.74 28.70 0.77
N GLY A 665 -15.83 28.73 1.52
CA GLY A 665 -17.16 28.50 0.96
C GLY A 665 -18.23 29.30 1.64
N VAL A 666 -19.25 29.69 0.86
CA VAL A 666 -20.42 30.43 1.30
C VAL A 666 -21.64 29.53 1.17
N GLY A 667 -22.38 29.35 2.26
CA GLY A 667 -23.70 28.71 2.22
C GLY A 667 -24.73 29.64 1.58
N THR A 668 -25.39 29.18 0.53
CA THR A 668 -26.36 30.03 -0.20
C THR A 668 -27.55 30.45 0.67
N GLN A 669 -27.95 29.61 1.63
CA GLN A 669 -29.02 29.88 2.57
C GLN A 669 -28.54 30.54 3.86
N SER A 670 -27.40 30.12 4.39
CA SER A 670 -26.81 30.68 5.62
C SER A 670 -26.16 32.04 5.40
N ARG A 671 -25.72 32.34 4.17
CA ARG A 671 -24.94 33.52 3.77
C ARG A 671 -23.67 33.73 4.60
N ARG A 672 -23.13 32.63 5.20
CA ARG A 672 -21.93 32.66 6.01
C ARG A 672 -20.74 32.19 5.19
N LEU A 673 -19.68 32.99 5.17
CA LEU A 673 -18.37 32.58 4.66
C LEU A 673 -17.65 31.81 5.75
N ARG A 674 -17.12 30.64 5.39
CA ARG A 674 -16.24 29.84 6.25
C ARG A 674 -15.04 29.37 5.49
N CYS A 675 -13.93 29.25 6.21
CA CYS A 675 -12.68 28.73 5.70
C CYS A 675 -12.31 27.46 6.45
N ALA A 676 -11.62 26.56 5.77
CA ALA A 676 -11.05 25.37 6.36
C ALA A 676 -9.68 25.09 5.78
N PHE A 677 -8.76 24.60 6.61
CA PHE A 677 -7.46 24.08 6.21
C PHE A 677 -7.43 22.58 6.51
N ASP A 678 -7.00 21.78 5.55
CA ASP A 678 -6.94 20.33 5.71
C ASP A 678 -5.83 19.70 4.84
N LEU A 679 -5.64 18.41 4.99
CA LEU A 679 -4.95 17.60 4.01
C LEU A 679 -5.89 17.32 2.84
N THR A 680 -5.34 17.08 1.64
CA THR A 680 -6.17 16.75 0.47
C THR A 680 -6.95 15.47 0.72
N ARG A 681 -8.20 15.44 0.32
CA ARG A 681 -9.12 14.32 0.57
C ARG A 681 -8.76 13.04 -0.16
N ASP A 682 -7.86 13.08 -1.11
CA ASP A 682 -7.31 11.89 -1.76
C ASP A 682 -6.55 10.99 -0.76
N PHE A 683 -6.08 11.59 0.35
CA PHE A 683 -5.54 10.86 1.50
C PHE A 683 -6.61 10.36 2.48
N TRP A 684 -7.85 10.84 2.39
CA TRP A 684 -8.92 10.46 3.32
C TRP A 684 -9.63 9.17 2.93
N GLY A 685 -9.59 8.79 1.67
CA GLY A 685 -10.07 7.48 1.23
C GLY A 685 -9.19 6.32 1.74
N ILE A 686 -8.16 6.66 2.50
CA ILE A 686 -7.13 5.75 3.01
C ILE A 686 -7.23 5.60 4.54
N LEU A 687 -7.93 6.55 5.20
CA LEU A 687 -8.12 6.55 6.67
C LEU A 687 -9.27 5.66 7.09
#